data_5a105a6175d4fd1bfd3ca4ad0500e2cc
#
_entry.id   5a105a6175d4fd1bfd3ca4ad0500e2cc
#
_cell.length_a   1.000
_cell.length_b   1.000
_cell.length_c   1.000
_cell.angle_alpha   90.00
_cell.angle_beta   90.00
_cell.angle_gamma   90.00
#
_symmetry.space_group_name_H-M   'P 1'
#
loop_
_entity.id
_entity.type
_entity.pdbx_description
1 polymer ?
#
loop_
_entity_poly.entity_id
_entity_poly.type
_entity_poly.pdbx_seq_one_letter_code
_entity_poly.pdbx_strand_id
1 'polypeptide(L)'
;MKLKPLAFSLLIACTPAAQAAEWDYPATDSVVTNEAQAKTYLDSHYSEAGEFKFRYKTQSQLGEHYNFDVWVNGEYQAQRTLVVTTDKNHHVVRVFKSLEDTIIRNGKPTVAMELESPRQLQAQEPPALSSGSLVNVAVSLFNPDLRTMQQQAAPESTWSALSDYPQPIEYVTKSIEVLQSGGKFYLSNPRLKQVDATGLFAAPTPGEAPVLDTLDFLSAEGVQAFDSVDEMQSTEFGDNAFPQLMAFYHLDSSIQYLTSLPYDLFDEPLRFDARGLSKDNSTYYYGPKALMLGVGGVSPDAVDADVVIHELGHGIHYQIVPDWAYGHTGAIAEGFADYWAGSASYRIQYLDASRRGQEFELDTVFNWDGVFGTRKTTRSLWNQRARYFESSEYPAHVSVGGELGDELWSTPLFQALKASVERYGDDTDRVFREFDAIVLEGMYGIGRGVKMHDLAESTVFAANTLFPNKDYAQFLTDSFNRHNLLKAPLRVRYDARYIAQGQDVGLSLSQTGREASIKGQWKLNNASVFDFDETLSDLTSMKVALPSGLTCGTQFDSSISLDYQFAEGLKTHQWSEQVMLVNGTPELDIQPQSVNSALPEQGDRLFSQTLSDKSRTIDDSFAVYLNIEHDSLQDLQVTLVSPQGKSVVLLSHQSSNTKGFKGYFTAQYDEELQALVGQPSWGTWRLEVSDRVSGNSGVLKEWGVSHFAQYQCSADTTKESSGGGSGGSGSPWTLLGLFLLSMVRVIRSR
;
A
#
# COMPACT_ATOMS: atom_id res chain seq x y z
N MET A 1 57.87 32.23 13.68
CA MET A 1 56.42 32.27 13.71
C MET A 1 55.92 30.85 13.66
N LYS A 2 55.51 30.27 14.83
CA LYS A 2 55.14 28.86 14.98
C LYS A 2 53.63 28.76 14.83
N LEU A 3 53.16 28.08 13.80
CA LEU A 3 51.75 27.70 13.61
C LEU A 3 51.42 26.54 14.54
N LYS A 4 50.41 26.72 15.39
CA LYS A 4 49.79 25.64 16.19
C LYS A 4 48.79 24.86 15.33
N PRO A 5 48.71 23.54 15.41
CA PRO A 5 47.62 22.79 14.76
C PRO A 5 46.32 22.95 15.55
N LEU A 6 45.28 23.40 14.88
CA LEU A 6 43.85 23.27 15.36
C LEU A 6 43.46 21.80 15.27
N ALA A 7 43.17 21.21 16.40
CA ALA A 7 42.48 19.96 16.46
C ALA A 7 41.00 20.17 16.14
N PHE A 8 40.54 19.68 14.99
CA PHE A 8 39.10 19.53 14.67
C PHE A 8 38.59 18.30 15.39
N SER A 9 37.88 18.51 16.47
CA SER A 9 37.06 17.45 17.07
C SER A 9 35.83 17.25 16.20
N LEU A 10 35.80 16.15 15.46
CA LEU A 10 34.60 15.68 14.75
C LEU A 10 33.62 15.18 15.84
N LEU A 11 32.69 16.02 16.26
CA LEU A 11 31.47 15.57 16.90
C LEU A 11 30.67 14.85 15.84
N ILE A 12 30.69 13.52 15.85
CA ILE A 12 29.70 12.71 15.20
C ILE A 12 28.42 12.93 16.04
N ALA A 13 27.58 13.86 15.62
CA ALA A 13 26.21 13.91 16.07
C ALA A 13 25.56 12.63 15.53
N CYS A 14 25.30 11.66 16.40
CA CYS A 14 24.30 10.64 16.12
C CYS A 14 22.99 11.40 15.90
N THR A 15 22.59 11.59 14.66
CA THR A 15 21.22 11.96 14.34
C THR A 15 20.37 10.78 14.80
N PRO A 16 19.40 11.01 15.71
CA PRO A 16 18.42 9.97 15.98
C PRO A 16 17.79 9.57 14.63
N ALA A 17 17.68 8.29 14.38
CA ALA A 17 16.93 7.79 13.24
C ALA A 17 15.54 8.45 13.29
N ALA A 18 15.14 9.06 12.17
CA ALA A 18 13.82 9.67 12.06
C ALA A 18 12.78 8.61 12.42
N GLN A 19 12.01 8.84 13.48
CA GLN A 19 10.96 7.93 13.90
C GLN A 19 9.78 8.10 12.94
N ALA A 20 9.47 7.05 12.19
CA ALA A 20 8.25 6.96 11.40
C ALA A 20 7.01 7.18 12.28
N ALA A 21 5.89 7.56 11.67
CA ALA A 21 4.61 7.52 12.37
C ALA A 21 4.37 6.11 12.91
N GLU A 22 3.75 6.00 14.08
CA GLU A 22 3.56 4.70 14.74
C GLU A 22 2.33 4.68 15.64
N TRP A 23 1.88 3.47 15.96
CA TRP A 23 0.79 3.21 16.90
C TRP A 23 1.32 2.72 18.24
N ASP A 24 0.82 3.33 19.33
CA ASP A 24 0.97 2.81 20.67
C ASP A 24 -0.34 2.18 21.15
N TYR A 25 -0.25 1.02 21.76
CA TYR A 25 -1.37 0.31 22.39
C TYR A 25 -1.16 0.25 23.89
N PRO A 26 -1.76 1.17 24.69
CA PRO A 26 -1.59 1.18 26.14
C PRO A 26 -2.04 -0.12 26.79
N ALA A 27 -1.30 -0.54 27.83
CA ALA A 27 -1.64 -1.71 28.65
C ALA A 27 -2.62 -1.39 29.80
N THR A 28 -2.91 -0.08 30.01
CA THR A 28 -3.72 0.39 31.14
C THR A 28 -5.10 0.85 30.68
N ASP A 29 -6.11 0.64 31.55
CA ASP A 29 -7.49 1.08 31.35
C ASP A 29 -7.67 2.58 31.68
N SER A 30 -6.93 3.45 30.99
CA SER A 30 -7.08 4.90 31.18
C SER A 30 -8.39 5.38 30.55
N VAL A 31 -9.21 6.09 31.31
CA VAL A 31 -10.50 6.62 30.88
C VAL A 31 -10.37 8.07 30.45
N VAL A 32 -10.84 8.38 29.22
CA VAL A 32 -10.82 9.71 28.61
C VAL A 32 -12.19 9.98 28.00
N THR A 33 -12.91 10.96 28.55
CA THR A 33 -14.27 11.31 28.13
C THR A 33 -14.38 12.69 27.47
N ASN A 34 -13.29 13.46 27.44
CA ASN A 34 -13.23 14.80 26.86
C ASN A 34 -11.80 15.21 26.52
N GLU A 35 -11.67 16.32 25.77
CA GLU A 35 -10.40 16.86 25.29
C GLU A 35 -9.39 17.20 26.42
N ALA A 36 -9.87 17.69 27.55
CA ALA A 36 -8.99 18.04 28.65
C ALA A 36 -8.37 16.80 29.30
N GLN A 37 -9.13 15.72 29.42
CA GLN A 37 -8.62 14.41 29.88
C GLN A 37 -7.68 13.77 28.85
N ALA A 38 -7.99 13.88 27.56
CA ALA A 38 -7.11 13.42 26.50
C ALA A 38 -5.77 14.16 26.54
N LYS A 39 -5.80 15.49 26.74
CA LYS A 39 -4.57 16.28 26.93
C LYS A 39 -3.79 15.84 28.16
N THR A 40 -4.47 15.65 29.30
CA THR A 40 -3.81 15.18 30.52
C THR A 40 -3.16 13.82 30.34
N TYR A 41 -3.82 12.95 29.60
CA TYR A 41 -3.26 11.64 29.24
C TYR A 41 -1.96 11.80 28.43
N LEU A 42 -1.97 12.65 27.38
CA LEU A 42 -0.77 12.93 26.58
C LEU A 42 0.35 13.59 27.40
N ASP A 43 0.03 14.59 28.21
CA ASP A 43 1.00 15.26 29.09
C ASP A 43 1.69 14.29 30.06
N SER A 44 1.01 13.21 30.49
CA SER A 44 1.56 12.22 31.42
C SER A 44 2.35 11.09 30.74
N HIS A 45 2.08 10.79 29.47
CA HIS A 45 2.69 9.65 28.78
C HIS A 45 3.62 10.04 27.64
N TYR A 46 3.52 11.27 27.11
CA TYR A 46 4.24 11.74 25.92
C TYR A 46 4.82 13.14 26.08
N SER A 47 5.10 13.57 27.32
CA SER A 47 5.59 14.94 27.60
C SER A 47 6.90 15.30 26.89
N GLU A 48 7.72 14.32 26.52
CA GLU A 48 8.95 14.51 25.78
C GLU A 48 8.71 14.95 24.31
N ALA A 49 7.54 14.68 23.74
CA ALA A 49 7.18 15.09 22.39
C ALA A 49 6.91 16.60 22.25
N GLY A 50 6.58 17.29 23.34
CA GLY A 50 6.31 18.73 23.39
C GLY A 50 5.03 19.10 24.13
N GLU A 51 4.52 20.32 23.87
CA GLU A 51 3.23 20.80 24.37
C GLU A 51 2.12 20.40 23.40
N PHE A 52 0.99 19.89 23.91
CA PHE A 52 -0.15 19.46 23.11
C PHE A 52 -1.26 20.50 23.13
N LYS A 53 -1.78 20.87 21.93
CA LYS A 53 -2.94 21.74 21.78
C LYS A 53 -4.04 20.99 21.04
N PHE A 54 -5.22 20.90 21.63
CA PHE A 54 -6.36 20.26 21.02
C PHE A 54 -6.73 20.94 19.70
N ARG A 55 -7.00 20.14 18.67
CA ARG A 55 -7.35 20.62 17.34
C ARG A 55 -8.79 20.33 17.00
N TYR A 56 -9.19 19.06 16.94
CA TYR A 56 -10.56 18.63 16.71
C TYR A 56 -10.78 17.20 17.25
N LYS A 57 -12.05 16.82 17.30
CA LYS A 57 -12.49 15.47 17.64
C LYS A 57 -13.34 14.90 16.51
N THR A 58 -13.09 13.64 16.16
CA THR A 58 -13.98 12.84 15.30
C THR A 58 -14.53 11.66 16.08
N GLN A 59 -15.61 11.08 15.59
CA GLN A 59 -16.26 9.92 16.18
C GLN A 59 -16.50 8.85 15.13
N SER A 60 -16.24 7.59 15.49
CA SER A 60 -16.43 6.44 14.64
C SER A 60 -17.25 5.35 15.32
N GLN A 61 -17.38 4.18 14.66
CA GLN A 61 -17.99 3.01 15.30
C GLN A 61 -17.20 2.48 16.48
N LEU A 62 -15.88 2.61 16.47
CA LEU A 62 -15.01 2.14 17.54
C LEU A 62 -15.05 3.07 18.77
N GLY A 63 -15.14 4.39 18.56
CA GLY A 63 -15.15 5.33 19.66
C GLY A 63 -14.84 6.77 19.26
N GLU A 64 -14.13 7.50 20.11
CA GLU A 64 -13.78 8.90 19.93
C GLU A 64 -12.29 9.08 19.64
N HIS A 65 -11.95 10.05 18.78
CA HIS A 65 -10.58 10.31 18.33
C HIS A 65 -10.25 11.79 18.59
N TYR A 66 -9.34 12.05 19.53
CA TYR A 66 -8.94 13.39 19.95
C TYR A 66 -7.61 13.75 19.28
N ASN A 67 -7.62 14.68 18.34
CA ASN A 67 -6.45 15.11 17.58
C ASN A 67 -5.78 16.32 18.21
N PHE A 68 -4.44 16.28 18.32
CA PHE A 68 -3.63 17.33 18.96
C PHE A 68 -2.47 17.76 18.07
N ASP A 69 -2.28 19.08 17.98
CA ASP A 69 -1.06 19.70 17.45
C ASP A 69 0.06 19.62 18.48
N VAL A 70 1.30 19.49 17.97
CA VAL A 70 2.51 19.47 18.80
C VAL A 70 3.24 20.80 18.69
N TRP A 71 3.65 21.34 19.83
CA TRP A 71 4.46 22.56 19.96
C TRP A 71 5.74 22.27 20.72
N VAL A 72 6.89 22.69 20.18
CA VAL A 72 8.20 22.50 20.79
C VAL A 72 8.85 23.86 21.03
N ASN A 73 9.22 24.17 22.26
CA ASN A 73 9.77 25.47 22.66
C ASN A 73 8.92 26.69 22.22
N GLY A 74 7.60 26.53 22.18
CA GLY A 74 6.66 27.56 21.75
C GLY A 74 6.48 27.70 20.22
N GLU A 75 7.10 26.83 19.43
CA GLU A 75 6.95 26.79 17.98
C GLU A 75 6.06 25.63 17.54
N TYR A 76 5.10 25.92 16.66
CA TYR A 76 4.20 24.95 16.07
C TYR A 76 4.94 23.99 15.12
N GLN A 77 4.70 22.69 15.30
CA GLN A 77 5.31 21.62 14.50
C GLN A 77 4.28 21.09 13.50
N ALA A 78 4.21 21.70 12.32
CA ALA A 78 3.16 21.47 11.33
C ALA A 78 2.99 20.00 10.91
N GLN A 79 4.05 19.19 10.92
CA GLN A 79 4.05 17.78 10.51
C GLN A 79 3.78 16.82 11.67
N ARG A 80 3.86 17.29 12.91
CA ARG A 80 3.71 16.46 14.10
C ARG A 80 2.28 16.47 14.59
N THR A 81 1.77 15.30 14.95
CA THR A 81 0.44 15.12 15.52
C THR A 81 0.40 13.92 16.45
N LEU A 82 -0.45 14.01 17.49
CA LEU A 82 -0.85 12.84 18.25
C LEU A 82 -2.38 12.74 18.26
N VAL A 83 -2.89 11.51 18.11
CA VAL A 83 -4.32 11.25 18.16
C VAL A 83 -4.59 10.18 19.21
N VAL A 84 -5.36 10.53 20.24
CA VAL A 84 -5.81 9.59 21.28
C VAL A 84 -7.14 8.98 20.83
N THR A 85 -7.18 7.66 20.69
CA THR A 85 -8.40 6.92 20.36
C THR A 85 -8.93 6.21 21.60
N THR A 86 -10.22 6.39 21.88
CA THR A 86 -10.92 5.66 22.94
C THR A 86 -11.94 4.70 22.35
N ASP A 87 -12.30 3.66 23.11
CA ASP A 87 -13.45 2.80 22.80
C ASP A 87 -14.78 3.45 23.23
N LYS A 88 -15.90 2.74 23.02
CA LYS A 88 -17.25 3.19 23.44
C LYS A 88 -17.42 3.33 24.95
N ASN A 89 -16.54 2.75 25.75
CA ASN A 89 -16.51 2.87 27.21
C ASN A 89 -15.52 3.95 27.67
N HIS A 90 -15.00 4.73 26.72
CA HIS A 90 -14.00 5.79 26.92
C HIS A 90 -12.63 5.32 27.40
N HIS A 91 -12.28 4.02 27.30
CA HIS A 91 -10.93 3.56 27.57
C HIS A 91 -10.01 3.88 26.40
N VAL A 92 -8.81 4.37 26.69
CA VAL A 92 -7.80 4.59 25.64
C VAL A 92 -7.33 3.25 25.10
N VAL A 93 -7.55 3.01 23.80
CA VAL A 93 -7.21 1.74 23.14
C VAL A 93 -5.97 1.85 22.26
N ARG A 94 -5.68 3.04 21.72
CA ARG A 94 -4.49 3.29 20.92
C ARG A 94 -4.16 4.78 20.84
N VAL A 95 -2.91 5.08 20.52
CA VAL A 95 -2.43 6.45 20.26
C VAL A 95 -1.65 6.43 18.95
N PHE A 96 -2.06 7.24 17.99
CA PHE A 96 -1.28 7.53 16.80
C PHE A 96 -0.25 8.61 17.10
N LYS A 97 0.99 8.40 16.70
CA LYS A 97 2.08 9.37 16.84
C LYS A 97 2.72 9.63 15.51
N SER A 98 2.80 10.87 15.09
CA SER A 98 3.68 11.31 14.02
C SER A 98 4.59 12.40 14.56
N LEU A 99 5.85 12.06 14.81
CA LEU A 99 6.83 12.92 15.48
C LEU A 99 8.07 13.16 14.60
N GLU A 100 8.04 12.83 13.32
CA GLU A 100 9.18 13.00 12.41
C GLU A 100 9.60 14.45 12.24
N ASP A 101 10.91 14.66 12.26
CA ASP A 101 11.55 15.88 11.76
C ASP A 101 11.78 15.69 10.25
N THR A 102 10.81 16.01 9.44
CA THR A 102 11.00 15.95 7.99
C THR A 102 11.93 17.09 7.57
N ILE A 103 13.12 16.74 7.09
CA ILE A 103 13.97 17.68 6.38
C ILE A 103 13.22 18.03 5.08
N ILE A 104 12.66 19.23 5.02
CA ILE A 104 12.05 19.77 3.81
C ILE A 104 13.14 19.84 2.74
N ARG A 105 13.24 18.84 1.88
CA ARG A 105 14.05 18.92 0.67
C ARG A 105 13.27 19.72 -0.36
N ASN A 106 13.57 21.03 -0.44
CA ASN A 106 13.28 21.93 -1.58
C ASN A 106 11.85 21.93 -2.14
N GLY A 107 10.82 21.87 -1.30
CA GLY A 107 9.45 22.17 -1.68
C GLY A 107 8.86 23.16 -0.68
N LYS A 108 8.13 24.18 -1.15
CA LYS A 108 7.26 24.94 -0.24
C LYS A 108 6.34 23.94 0.44
N PRO A 109 6.16 23.99 1.78
CA PRO A 109 5.14 23.17 2.42
C PRO A 109 3.85 23.40 1.66
N THR A 110 3.20 22.32 1.23
CA THR A 110 1.78 22.42 0.88
C THR A 110 1.12 22.96 2.14
N VAL A 111 0.68 24.19 2.10
CA VAL A 111 0.15 24.91 3.25
C VAL A 111 -0.87 23.97 3.89
N ALA A 112 -0.66 23.61 5.16
CA ALA A 112 -1.69 22.98 5.94
C ALA A 112 -2.95 23.78 5.68
N MET A 113 -4.00 23.13 5.13
CA MET A 113 -5.25 23.83 4.92
C MET A 113 -5.66 24.33 6.30
N GLU A 114 -5.46 25.62 6.57
CA GLU A 114 -6.13 26.24 7.68
C GLU A 114 -7.60 25.94 7.46
N LEU A 115 -8.29 25.45 8.48
CA LEU A 115 -9.74 25.35 8.50
C LEU A 115 -10.28 26.79 8.46
N GLU A 116 -10.07 27.46 7.32
CA GLU A 116 -10.69 28.77 7.07
C GLU A 116 -12.19 28.53 7.05
N SER A 117 -12.89 29.31 7.84
CA SER A 117 -14.36 29.40 7.76
C SER A 117 -14.70 29.59 6.29
N PRO A 118 -15.58 28.78 5.69
CA PRO A 118 -15.87 28.85 4.28
C PRO A 118 -16.31 30.29 3.98
N ARG A 119 -15.56 31.00 3.12
CA ARG A 119 -16.03 32.25 2.53
C ARG A 119 -17.37 31.89 1.88
N GLN A 120 -18.43 32.64 2.15
CA GLN A 120 -19.71 32.46 1.48
C GLN A 120 -19.49 32.78 0.00
N LEU A 121 -19.22 31.78 -0.80
CA LEU A 121 -19.08 31.87 -2.23
C LEU A 121 -20.47 31.71 -2.82
N GLN A 122 -20.86 32.62 -3.71
CA GLN A 122 -22.20 32.64 -4.36
C GLN A 122 -22.12 31.74 -5.61
N ALA A 123 -22.31 30.44 -5.44
CA ALA A 123 -22.63 29.57 -6.58
C ALA A 123 -24.08 29.87 -7.05
N GLN A 124 -24.36 29.62 -8.32
CA GLN A 124 -25.75 29.46 -8.74
C GLN A 124 -26.22 28.11 -8.20
N GLU A 125 -27.20 28.13 -7.34
CA GLU A 125 -27.77 26.95 -6.71
C GLU A 125 -29.23 26.75 -7.15
N PRO A 126 -29.73 25.50 -7.10
CA PRO A 126 -31.14 25.24 -7.31
C PRO A 126 -32.00 25.94 -6.24
N PRO A 127 -33.31 26.08 -6.45
CA PRO A 127 -34.20 26.59 -5.42
C PRO A 127 -34.08 25.78 -4.12
N ALA A 128 -34.30 26.45 -2.98
CA ALA A 128 -34.24 25.76 -1.66
C ALA A 128 -35.30 24.62 -1.62
N LEU A 129 -34.96 23.50 -0.96
CA LEU A 129 -35.85 22.33 -0.83
C LEU A 129 -37.25 22.73 -0.27
N SER A 130 -37.26 23.72 0.63
CA SER A 130 -38.52 24.26 1.20
C SER A 130 -39.43 25.00 0.20
N SER A 131 -38.93 25.31 -1.01
CA SER A 131 -39.71 26.00 -2.05
C SER A 131 -40.49 25.06 -2.96
N GLY A 132 -40.42 23.76 -2.77
CA GLY A 132 -41.04 22.77 -3.63
C GLY A 132 -41.34 21.45 -2.93
N SER A 133 -41.45 20.42 -3.71
CA SER A 133 -41.63 19.03 -3.23
C SER A 133 -40.62 18.07 -3.88
N LEU A 134 -40.23 17.03 -3.15
CA LEU A 134 -39.43 15.96 -3.72
C LEU A 134 -40.32 14.98 -4.48
N VAL A 135 -39.91 14.61 -5.67
CA VAL A 135 -40.61 13.67 -6.54
C VAL A 135 -39.64 12.64 -7.11
N ASN A 136 -40.15 11.42 -7.28
CA ASN A 136 -39.38 10.37 -7.93
C ASN A 136 -39.63 10.36 -9.43
N VAL A 137 -38.55 10.37 -10.21
CA VAL A 137 -38.58 10.32 -11.68
C VAL A 137 -37.79 9.13 -12.16
N ALA A 138 -38.36 8.36 -13.07
CA ALA A 138 -37.65 7.28 -13.76
C ALA A 138 -36.82 7.88 -14.92
N VAL A 139 -35.54 7.60 -14.96
CA VAL A 139 -34.61 8.08 -16.00
C VAL A 139 -33.80 6.93 -16.60
N SER A 140 -33.35 7.10 -17.84
CA SER A 140 -32.53 6.14 -18.55
C SER A 140 -31.05 6.49 -18.37
N LEU A 141 -30.22 5.54 -17.86
CA LEU A 141 -28.85 5.79 -17.45
C LEU A 141 -27.95 4.59 -17.78
N PHE A 142 -26.63 4.77 -17.63
CA PHE A 142 -25.67 3.67 -17.53
C PHE A 142 -25.45 3.29 -16.05
N ASN A 143 -25.19 1.98 -15.80
CA ASN A 143 -24.90 1.52 -14.44
C ASN A 143 -24.03 0.24 -14.43
N PRO A 144 -22.71 0.33 -14.14
CA PRO A 144 -21.99 1.55 -13.81
C PRO A 144 -21.72 2.45 -15.03
N ASP A 145 -21.30 1.91 -16.17
CA ASP A 145 -20.99 2.59 -17.42
C ASP A 145 -21.42 1.77 -18.63
N LEU A 146 -21.39 2.36 -19.83
CA LEU A 146 -21.85 1.70 -21.05
C LEU A 146 -20.99 0.46 -21.41
N ARG A 147 -19.68 0.58 -21.26
CA ARG A 147 -18.76 -0.50 -21.64
C ARG A 147 -18.94 -1.73 -20.76
N THR A 148 -19.04 -1.54 -19.46
CA THR A 148 -19.33 -2.59 -18.48
C THR A 148 -20.70 -3.23 -18.71
N MET A 149 -21.72 -2.40 -19.00
CA MET A 149 -23.08 -2.88 -19.27
C MET A 149 -23.11 -3.81 -20.50
N GLN A 150 -22.45 -3.44 -21.57
CA GLN A 150 -22.43 -4.19 -22.82
C GLN A 150 -21.28 -5.21 -22.90
N GLN A 151 -20.41 -5.29 -21.90
CA GLN A 151 -19.21 -6.15 -21.87
C GLN A 151 -18.34 -6.00 -23.14
N GLN A 152 -18.11 -4.76 -23.56
CA GLN A 152 -17.43 -4.46 -24.79
C GLN A 152 -15.91 -4.46 -24.64
N ALA A 153 -15.21 -4.81 -25.71
CA ALA A 153 -13.78 -4.55 -25.80
C ALA A 153 -13.47 -3.06 -25.63
N ALA A 154 -12.22 -2.73 -25.25
CA ALA A 154 -11.80 -1.35 -25.14
C ALA A 154 -12.11 -0.61 -26.46
N PRO A 155 -12.71 0.60 -26.41
CA PRO A 155 -13.02 1.36 -27.59
C PRO A 155 -11.73 1.73 -28.35
N GLU A 156 -11.86 1.90 -29.67
CA GLU A 156 -10.74 2.41 -30.45
C GLU A 156 -10.50 3.89 -30.11
N SER A 157 -9.25 4.30 -30.01
CA SER A 157 -8.85 5.68 -29.69
C SER A 157 -9.35 6.74 -30.68
N THR A 158 -9.95 6.31 -31.79
CA THR A 158 -10.53 7.19 -32.81
C THR A 158 -12.00 7.49 -32.59
N TRP A 159 -12.65 6.85 -31.62
CA TRP A 159 -14.06 7.12 -31.34
C TRP A 159 -14.24 8.53 -30.78
N SER A 160 -15.04 9.33 -31.43
CA SER A 160 -15.26 10.73 -31.09
C SER A 160 -16.73 11.18 -31.21
N ALA A 161 -17.59 10.33 -31.76
CA ALA A 161 -18.99 10.61 -31.95
C ALA A 161 -19.88 9.49 -31.41
N LEU A 162 -21.11 9.81 -31.03
CA LEU A 162 -22.09 8.84 -30.53
C LEU A 162 -22.29 7.65 -31.50
N SER A 163 -22.23 7.91 -32.81
CA SER A 163 -22.32 6.89 -33.84
C SER A 163 -21.17 5.89 -33.89
N ASP A 164 -20.05 6.21 -33.24
CA ASP A 164 -18.88 5.34 -33.19
C ASP A 164 -19.05 4.22 -32.15
N TYR A 165 -19.97 4.41 -31.21
CA TYR A 165 -20.28 3.38 -30.21
C TYR A 165 -21.14 2.26 -30.81
N PRO A 166 -20.99 1.02 -30.33
CA PRO A 166 -21.83 -0.09 -30.75
C PRO A 166 -23.32 0.18 -30.55
N GLN A 167 -24.11 -0.14 -31.56
CA GLN A 167 -25.55 0.12 -31.56
C GLN A 167 -26.34 -1.21 -31.40
N PRO A 168 -27.51 -1.20 -30.74
CA PRO A 168 -28.12 -0.06 -30.04
C PRO A 168 -27.42 0.24 -28.72
N ILE A 169 -27.40 1.51 -28.29
CA ILE A 169 -26.97 1.88 -26.97
C ILE A 169 -27.98 1.35 -25.95
N GLU A 170 -27.48 0.60 -24.98
CA GLU A 170 -28.30 0.04 -23.90
C GLU A 170 -28.36 0.97 -22.70
N TYR A 171 -29.55 1.10 -22.11
CA TYR A 171 -29.80 1.88 -20.90
C TYR A 171 -30.45 1.00 -19.85
N VAL A 172 -30.27 1.36 -18.60
CA VAL A 172 -31.07 0.85 -17.48
C VAL A 172 -31.95 1.95 -16.93
N THR A 173 -33.20 1.61 -16.62
CA THR A 173 -34.11 2.57 -15.98
C THR A 173 -33.88 2.60 -14.48
N LYS A 174 -33.60 3.80 -13.94
CA LYS A 174 -33.40 4.04 -12.51
C LYS A 174 -34.34 5.13 -12.02
N SER A 175 -34.73 5.09 -10.75
CA SER A 175 -35.54 6.12 -10.10
C SER A 175 -34.61 7.08 -9.36
N ILE A 176 -34.75 8.37 -9.60
CA ILE A 176 -34.04 9.44 -8.90
C ILE A 176 -35.04 10.31 -8.15
N GLU A 177 -34.66 10.82 -6.98
CA GLU A 177 -35.45 11.76 -6.18
C GLU A 177 -34.97 13.19 -6.47
N VAL A 178 -35.82 14.04 -7.01
CA VAL A 178 -35.49 15.41 -7.46
C VAL A 178 -36.43 16.43 -6.90
N LEU A 179 -36.01 17.71 -6.82
CA LEU A 179 -36.81 18.81 -6.39
C LEU A 179 -37.71 19.30 -7.53
N GLN A 180 -39.00 19.32 -7.33
CA GLN A 180 -39.97 20.03 -8.16
C GLN A 180 -40.31 21.40 -7.54
N SER A 181 -39.95 22.51 -8.20
CA SER A 181 -40.17 23.87 -7.72
C SER A 181 -40.46 24.81 -8.88
N GLY A 182 -41.47 25.68 -8.74
CA GLY A 182 -41.85 26.68 -9.78
C GLY A 182 -42.25 26.06 -11.11
N GLY A 183 -42.72 24.82 -11.13
CA GLY A 183 -43.13 24.10 -12.35
C GLY A 183 -41.95 23.45 -13.09
N LYS A 184 -40.73 23.50 -12.56
CA LYS A 184 -39.52 22.87 -13.10
C LYS A 184 -38.97 21.81 -12.15
N PHE A 185 -38.08 20.95 -12.66
CA PHE A 185 -37.40 19.87 -11.92
C PHE A 185 -35.91 20.16 -11.86
N TYR A 186 -35.34 20.06 -10.67
CA TYR A 186 -33.92 20.34 -10.37
C TYR A 186 -33.25 19.11 -9.76
N LEU A 187 -32.01 18.85 -10.16
CA LEU A 187 -31.17 17.76 -9.60
C LEU A 187 -30.70 18.17 -8.19
N SER A 188 -31.63 18.11 -7.25
CA SER A 188 -31.43 18.51 -5.85
C SER A 188 -32.33 17.68 -4.94
N ASN A 189 -31.75 17.19 -3.83
CA ASN A 189 -32.45 16.50 -2.74
C ASN A 189 -31.71 16.75 -1.42
N PRO A 190 -32.11 16.17 -0.28
CA PRO A 190 -31.42 16.41 1.01
C PRO A 190 -29.96 15.99 1.07
N ARG A 191 -29.50 15.14 0.16
CA ARG A 191 -28.13 14.58 0.16
C ARG A 191 -27.21 15.28 -0.84
N LEU A 192 -27.77 15.82 -1.92
CA LEU A 192 -27.02 16.24 -3.09
C LEU A 192 -27.69 17.40 -3.81
N LYS A 193 -26.92 18.34 -4.34
CA LYS A 193 -27.42 19.41 -5.19
C LYS A 193 -26.46 19.73 -6.35
N GLN A 194 -26.99 19.77 -7.55
CA GLN A 194 -26.27 20.27 -8.70
C GLN A 194 -26.17 21.79 -8.61
N VAL A 195 -24.96 22.31 -8.83
CA VAL A 195 -24.67 23.75 -8.80
C VAL A 195 -23.94 24.16 -10.07
N ASP A 196 -23.94 25.44 -10.40
CA ASP A 196 -22.94 26.01 -11.30
C ASP A 196 -21.74 26.42 -10.44
N ALA A 197 -20.69 25.60 -10.46
CA ALA A 197 -19.57 25.75 -9.56
C ALA A 197 -18.63 26.90 -9.94
N THR A 198 -18.74 27.52 -11.12
CA THR A 198 -17.92 28.68 -11.51
C THR A 198 -18.06 29.83 -10.52
N GLY A 199 -19.23 29.99 -9.92
CA GLY A 199 -19.46 30.97 -8.86
C GLY A 199 -18.82 30.65 -7.52
N LEU A 200 -18.44 29.39 -7.28
CA LEU A 200 -17.74 28.98 -6.05
C LEU A 200 -16.29 29.49 -6.00
N PHE A 201 -15.72 29.81 -7.13
CA PHE A 201 -14.35 30.29 -7.31
C PHE A 201 -14.35 31.75 -7.73
N ALA A 202 -15.07 32.62 -6.98
CA ALA A 202 -15.13 34.03 -7.26
C ALA A 202 -13.71 34.60 -7.43
N ALA A 203 -13.58 35.53 -8.42
CA ALA A 203 -12.31 36.18 -8.69
C ALA A 203 -11.73 36.77 -7.39
N PRO A 204 -10.42 36.61 -7.14
CA PRO A 204 -9.81 37.14 -5.94
C PRO A 204 -9.98 38.69 -5.91
N THR A 205 -10.01 39.24 -4.71
CA THR A 205 -9.93 40.68 -4.52
C THR A 205 -8.73 41.23 -5.30
N PRO A 206 -8.80 42.36 -5.99
CA PRO A 206 -7.66 42.90 -6.72
C PRO A 206 -6.41 42.96 -5.85
N GLY A 207 -5.37 42.20 -6.20
CA GLY A 207 -4.10 42.08 -5.47
C GLY A 207 -3.87 40.76 -4.74
N GLU A 208 -4.88 39.87 -4.64
CA GLU A 208 -4.73 38.51 -4.15
C GLU A 208 -4.41 37.56 -5.32
N ALA A 209 -3.52 36.59 -5.10
CA ALA A 209 -3.26 35.55 -6.10
C ALA A 209 -4.54 34.69 -6.28
N PRO A 210 -4.87 34.30 -7.52
CA PRO A 210 -5.98 33.37 -7.74
C PRO A 210 -5.71 32.07 -6.99
N VAL A 211 -6.69 31.62 -6.21
CA VAL A 211 -6.61 30.39 -5.41
C VAL A 211 -6.53 29.14 -6.31
N LEU A 212 -6.96 29.26 -7.57
CA LEU A 212 -6.99 28.20 -8.57
C LEU A 212 -6.74 28.79 -9.96
N ASP A 213 -6.17 27.98 -10.86
CA ASP A 213 -6.06 28.34 -12.27
C ASP A 213 -7.46 28.32 -12.90
N THR A 214 -8.05 29.50 -13.05
CA THR A 214 -9.43 29.66 -13.56
C THR A 214 -9.56 29.38 -15.06
N LEU A 215 -8.45 29.08 -15.77
CA LEU A 215 -8.44 28.79 -17.20
C LEU A 215 -9.13 27.46 -17.55
N ASP A 216 -9.25 26.56 -16.58
CA ASP A 216 -9.86 25.24 -16.79
C ASP A 216 -11.37 25.21 -16.52
N PHE A 217 -11.94 26.27 -15.94
CA PHE A 217 -13.38 26.34 -15.69
C PHE A 217 -14.17 26.67 -16.96
N LEU A 218 -15.31 25.99 -17.15
CA LEU A 218 -16.26 26.39 -18.18
C LEU A 218 -16.95 27.69 -17.78
N SER A 219 -17.38 28.46 -18.77
CA SER A 219 -18.25 29.60 -18.53
C SER A 219 -19.55 29.09 -17.87
N ALA A 220 -20.10 29.89 -16.94
CA ALA A 220 -21.32 29.57 -16.23
C ALA A 220 -22.46 29.18 -17.20
N GLU A 221 -22.88 27.92 -17.15
CA GLU A 221 -24.03 27.42 -17.92
C GLU A 221 -25.32 27.50 -17.08
N GLY A 222 -25.21 27.78 -15.79
CA GLY A 222 -26.31 27.82 -14.84
C GLY A 222 -26.71 26.44 -14.30
N VAL A 223 -27.66 26.42 -13.41
CA VAL A 223 -28.21 25.20 -12.83
C VAL A 223 -29.14 24.51 -13.83
N GLN A 224 -28.94 23.20 -14.06
CA GLN A 224 -29.83 22.41 -14.92
C GLN A 224 -31.27 22.40 -14.36
N ALA A 225 -32.21 22.77 -15.19
CA ALA A 225 -33.63 22.75 -14.89
C ALA A 225 -34.38 22.09 -16.04
N PHE A 226 -35.19 21.08 -15.75
CA PHE A 226 -36.04 20.41 -16.73
C PHE A 226 -37.47 20.97 -16.66
N ASP A 227 -38.11 21.17 -17.81
CA ASP A 227 -39.45 21.70 -17.90
C ASP A 227 -40.55 20.66 -17.64
N SER A 228 -40.21 19.37 -17.77
CA SER A 228 -41.14 18.25 -17.54
C SER A 228 -40.44 16.96 -17.16
N VAL A 229 -41.23 16.02 -16.62
CA VAL A 229 -40.78 14.63 -16.39
C VAL A 229 -40.45 13.94 -17.72
N ASP A 230 -41.23 14.20 -18.79
CA ASP A 230 -41.03 13.63 -20.11
C ASP A 230 -39.66 14.05 -20.69
N GLU A 231 -39.25 15.30 -20.46
CA GLU A 231 -37.91 15.77 -20.86
C GLU A 231 -36.81 15.02 -20.15
N MET A 232 -36.90 14.83 -18.84
CA MET A 232 -35.91 14.02 -18.08
C MET A 232 -35.87 12.58 -18.55
N GLN A 233 -37.01 11.97 -18.84
CA GLN A 233 -37.11 10.58 -19.27
C GLN A 233 -36.61 10.35 -20.68
N SER A 234 -36.70 11.38 -21.55
CA SER A 234 -36.24 11.32 -22.95
C SER A 234 -34.78 11.75 -23.13
N THR A 235 -34.10 12.13 -22.05
CA THR A 235 -32.68 12.47 -22.11
C THR A 235 -31.84 11.23 -22.41
N GLU A 236 -30.99 11.27 -23.44
CA GLU A 236 -30.16 10.16 -23.92
C GLU A 236 -28.69 10.57 -23.96
N PHE A 237 -27.81 9.56 -24.07
CA PHE A 237 -26.38 9.78 -24.25
C PHE A 237 -26.11 10.64 -25.50
N GLY A 238 -25.35 11.71 -25.32
CA GLY A 238 -25.12 12.75 -26.32
C GLY A 238 -25.86 14.08 -26.02
N ASP A 239 -26.89 14.07 -25.17
CA ASP A 239 -27.52 15.27 -24.68
C ASP A 239 -26.69 15.93 -23.57
N ASN A 240 -26.67 17.26 -23.52
CA ASN A 240 -25.93 18.00 -22.48
C ASN A 240 -26.42 17.71 -21.04
N ALA A 241 -27.69 17.32 -20.89
CA ALA A 241 -28.27 16.96 -19.61
C ALA A 241 -27.92 15.54 -19.14
N PHE A 242 -27.50 14.63 -20.05
CA PHE A 242 -27.21 13.24 -19.71
C PHE A 242 -26.08 13.09 -18.69
N PRO A 243 -24.90 13.73 -18.85
CA PRO A 243 -23.83 13.69 -17.86
C PRO A 243 -24.29 14.16 -16.47
N GLN A 244 -25.19 15.13 -16.41
CA GLN A 244 -25.72 15.64 -15.15
C GLN A 244 -26.66 14.66 -14.46
N LEU A 245 -27.48 13.93 -15.22
CA LEU A 245 -28.32 12.86 -14.70
C LEU A 245 -27.47 11.67 -14.21
N MET A 246 -26.41 11.31 -14.96
CA MET A 246 -25.47 10.27 -14.59
C MET A 246 -24.77 10.60 -13.28
N ALA A 247 -24.13 11.77 -13.18
CA ALA A 247 -23.45 12.20 -11.96
C ALA A 247 -24.41 12.24 -10.76
N PHE A 248 -25.62 12.82 -10.93
CA PHE A 248 -26.62 12.87 -9.87
C PHE A 248 -27.00 11.49 -9.37
N TYR A 249 -27.30 10.55 -10.28
CA TYR A 249 -27.67 9.18 -9.89
C TYR A 249 -26.54 8.46 -9.15
N HIS A 250 -25.31 8.48 -9.67
CA HIS A 250 -24.20 7.75 -9.08
C HIS A 250 -23.76 8.34 -7.74
N LEU A 251 -23.73 9.66 -7.62
CA LEU A 251 -23.45 10.34 -6.35
C LEU A 251 -24.55 10.05 -5.32
N ASP A 252 -25.82 10.23 -5.68
CA ASP A 252 -26.94 10.01 -4.77
C ASP A 252 -27.01 8.55 -4.28
N SER A 253 -26.83 7.60 -5.20
CA SER A 253 -26.78 6.17 -4.87
C SER A 253 -25.60 5.82 -3.97
N SER A 254 -24.42 6.39 -4.22
CA SER A 254 -23.23 6.16 -3.40
C SER A 254 -23.35 6.80 -2.00
N ILE A 255 -23.95 8.01 -1.90
CA ILE A 255 -24.22 8.63 -0.59
C ILE A 255 -25.30 7.87 0.18
N GLN A 256 -26.35 7.36 -0.49
CA GLN A 256 -27.34 6.49 0.16
C GLN A 256 -26.69 5.21 0.70
N TYR A 257 -25.79 4.60 -0.08
CA TYR A 257 -25.03 3.45 0.37
C TYR A 257 -24.16 3.80 1.58
N LEU A 258 -23.40 4.91 1.52
CA LEU A 258 -22.58 5.40 2.63
C LEU A 258 -23.41 5.65 3.90
N THR A 259 -24.61 6.23 3.77
CA THR A 259 -25.54 6.47 4.88
C THR A 259 -26.11 5.14 5.44
N SER A 260 -26.11 4.05 4.65
CA SER A 260 -26.49 2.72 5.14
C SER A 260 -25.39 2.08 6.00
N LEU A 261 -24.17 2.58 5.92
CA LEU A 261 -23.05 2.30 6.82
C LEU A 261 -23.21 3.19 8.07
N PRO A 262 -22.67 2.81 9.22
CA PRO A 262 -22.86 3.57 10.46
C PRO A 262 -21.94 4.79 10.55
N TYR A 263 -21.78 5.54 9.46
CA TYR A 263 -20.98 6.76 9.38
C TYR A 263 -21.83 7.90 8.82
N ASP A 264 -21.91 8.99 9.57
CA ASP A 264 -22.57 10.24 9.13
C ASP A 264 -21.46 11.23 8.75
N LEU A 265 -21.16 11.31 7.46
CA LEU A 265 -20.02 12.06 6.95
C LEU A 265 -20.36 13.41 6.34
N PHE A 266 -21.62 13.62 5.90
CA PHE A 266 -22.01 14.83 5.20
C PHE A 266 -23.15 15.53 5.94
N ASP A 267 -22.82 16.59 6.67
CA ASP A 267 -23.80 17.42 7.40
C ASP A 267 -24.69 18.26 6.48
N GLU A 268 -24.23 18.52 5.25
CA GLU A 268 -24.90 19.33 4.24
C GLU A 268 -24.95 18.59 2.90
N PRO A 269 -25.93 18.92 2.02
CA PRO A 269 -25.98 18.35 0.69
C PRO A 269 -24.68 18.58 -0.07
N LEU A 270 -24.07 17.50 -0.60
CA LEU A 270 -22.87 17.57 -1.43
C LEU A 270 -23.17 18.39 -2.69
N ARG A 271 -22.29 19.32 -3.04
CA ARG A 271 -22.35 20.10 -4.27
C ARG A 271 -21.64 19.37 -5.40
N PHE A 272 -22.21 19.39 -6.60
CA PHE A 272 -21.53 18.89 -7.78
C PHE A 272 -21.87 19.73 -9.02
N ASP A 273 -20.90 19.79 -9.94
CA ASP A 273 -21.07 20.32 -11.28
C ASP A 273 -20.53 19.31 -12.28
N ALA A 274 -21.44 18.66 -13.02
CA ALA A 274 -21.09 17.61 -13.97
C ALA A 274 -20.43 18.12 -15.25
N ARG A 275 -20.28 19.42 -15.41
CA ARG A 275 -19.70 20.10 -16.58
C ARG A 275 -18.84 21.30 -16.18
N GLY A 276 -18.31 21.28 -14.97
CA GLY A 276 -17.59 22.42 -14.39
C GLY A 276 -16.20 22.66 -14.98
N LEU A 277 -15.55 21.65 -15.57
CA LEU A 277 -14.20 21.75 -16.10
C LEU A 277 -14.18 21.51 -17.61
N SER A 278 -13.37 22.29 -18.32
CA SER A 278 -13.19 22.18 -19.79
C SER A 278 -12.16 21.11 -20.19
N LYS A 279 -11.38 20.61 -19.24
CA LYS A 279 -10.33 19.61 -19.45
C LYS A 279 -10.84 18.17 -19.31
N ASP A 280 -10.02 17.23 -19.72
CA ASP A 280 -10.14 15.79 -19.54
C ASP A 280 -9.58 15.43 -18.15
N ASN A 281 -10.30 15.82 -17.12
CA ASN A 281 -9.98 15.57 -15.70
C ASN A 281 -11.07 16.11 -14.78
N SER A 282 -11.30 15.41 -13.70
CA SER A 282 -12.25 15.77 -12.64
C SER A 282 -11.55 16.11 -11.33
N THR A 283 -12.24 16.72 -10.38
CA THR A 283 -11.62 17.08 -9.09
C THR A 283 -12.67 17.34 -8.02
N TYR A 284 -12.47 16.79 -6.83
CA TYR A 284 -13.14 17.24 -5.62
C TYR A 284 -12.39 18.42 -4.99
N TYR A 285 -13.04 19.55 -4.85
CA TYR A 285 -12.47 20.75 -4.22
C TYR A 285 -12.85 20.85 -2.75
N TYR A 286 -11.87 20.80 -1.89
CA TYR A 286 -12.04 20.74 -0.41
C TYR A 286 -12.62 22.02 0.17
N GLY A 287 -12.12 23.16 -0.27
CA GLY A 287 -12.57 24.47 0.25
C GLY A 287 -14.06 24.68 0.06
N PRO A 288 -14.59 24.64 -1.16
CA PRO A 288 -16.03 24.77 -1.43
C PRO A 288 -16.81 23.49 -1.15
N LYS A 289 -16.19 22.37 -0.84
CA LYS A 289 -16.81 21.04 -0.71
C LYS A 289 -17.68 20.71 -1.94
N ALA A 290 -17.08 20.80 -3.11
CA ALA A 290 -17.76 20.62 -4.38
C ALA A 290 -16.98 19.71 -5.32
N LEU A 291 -17.69 18.87 -6.03
CA LEU A 291 -17.18 17.95 -7.03
C LEU A 291 -17.39 18.54 -8.41
N MET A 292 -16.33 18.73 -9.19
CA MET A 292 -16.37 19.27 -10.54
C MET A 292 -15.87 18.24 -11.54
N LEU A 293 -16.70 17.90 -12.52
CA LEU A 293 -16.39 16.92 -13.54
C LEU A 293 -16.02 17.61 -14.86
N GLY A 294 -15.11 16.96 -15.61
CA GLY A 294 -14.61 17.43 -16.87
C GLY A 294 -15.53 17.06 -18.04
N VAL A 295 -15.46 17.86 -19.10
CA VAL A 295 -16.11 17.58 -20.38
C VAL A 295 -15.10 17.47 -21.52
N GLY A 296 -13.81 17.50 -21.19
CA GLY A 296 -12.73 17.26 -22.14
C GLY A 296 -12.69 15.78 -22.61
N GLY A 297 -11.71 15.47 -23.44
CA GLY A 297 -11.54 14.08 -23.91
C GLY A 297 -12.52 13.67 -25.00
N VAL A 298 -12.81 12.38 -25.06
CA VAL A 298 -13.74 11.77 -26.02
C VAL A 298 -15.15 11.70 -25.48
N SER A 299 -15.27 11.60 -24.17
CA SER A 299 -16.52 11.47 -23.42
C SER A 299 -16.45 12.37 -22.19
N PRO A 300 -17.57 13.01 -21.75
CA PRO A 300 -17.59 13.68 -20.45
C PRO A 300 -17.32 12.69 -19.31
N ASP A 301 -16.45 13.05 -18.37
CA ASP A 301 -16.07 12.21 -17.21
C ASP A 301 -17.30 11.74 -16.41
N ALA A 302 -18.33 12.56 -16.35
CA ALA A 302 -19.57 12.28 -15.63
C ALA A 302 -20.38 11.08 -16.13
N VAL A 303 -20.09 10.53 -17.32
CA VAL A 303 -20.78 9.34 -17.85
C VAL A 303 -20.10 8.03 -17.46
N ASP A 304 -18.91 8.10 -16.88
CA ASP A 304 -18.21 6.98 -16.26
C ASP A 304 -18.42 7.02 -14.73
N ALA A 305 -19.10 6.02 -14.18
CA ALA A 305 -19.36 5.97 -12.75
C ALA A 305 -18.09 5.88 -11.91
N ASP A 306 -17.04 5.25 -12.45
CA ASP A 306 -15.77 5.11 -11.72
C ASP A 306 -15.16 6.49 -11.44
N VAL A 307 -15.20 7.43 -12.43
CA VAL A 307 -14.72 8.81 -12.23
C VAL A 307 -15.57 9.54 -11.18
N VAL A 308 -16.88 9.47 -11.30
CA VAL A 308 -17.80 10.14 -10.38
C VAL A 308 -17.63 9.68 -8.94
N ILE A 309 -17.50 8.36 -8.75
CA ILE A 309 -17.37 7.73 -7.42
C ILE A 309 -15.95 7.90 -6.85
N HIS A 310 -14.93 7.92 -7.70
CA HIS A 310 -13.57 8.25 -7.31
C HIS A 310 -13.49 9.66 -6.70
N GLU A 311 -14.04 10.65 -7.36
CA GLU A 311 -14.07 12.04 -6.87
C GLU A 311 -14.86 12.15 -5.54
N LEU A 312 -15.95 11.39 -5.40
CA LEU A 312 -16.65 11.27 -4.11
C LEU A 312 -15.75 10.66 -3.04
N GLY A 313 -14.89 9.69 -3.38
CA GLY A 313 -13.90 9.10 -2.49
C GLY A 313 -13.00 10.14 -1.84
N HIS A 314 -12.54 11.13 -2.61
CA HIS A 314 -11.80 12.26 -2.04
C HIS A 314 -12.63 13.05 -1.03
N GLY A 315 -13.92 13.29 -1.31
CA GLY A 315 -14.83 13.90 -0.34
C GLY A 315 -14.95 13.11 0.95
N ILE A 316 -15.09 11.80 0.87
CA ILE A 316 -15.22 10.89 2.01
C ILE A 316 -14.01 10.97 2.93
N HIS A 317 -12.79 10.77 2.41
CA HIS A 317 -11.61 10.73 3.28
C HIS A 317 -11.35 12.09 3.98
N TYR A 318 -11.69 13.21 3.36
CA TYR A 318 -11.56 14.52 3.99
C TYR A 318 -12.57 14.79 5.09
N GLN A 319 -13.75 14.17 5.05
CA GLN A 319 -14.69 14.24 6.17
C GLN A 319 -14.19 13.43 7.36
N ILE A 320 -13.46 12.33 7.12
CA ILE A 320 -12.91 11.49 8.18
C ILE A 320 -11.64 12.11 8.79
N VAL A 321 -10.74 12.65 7.95
CA VAL A 321 -9.47 13.25 8.35
C VAL A 321 -9.35 14.67 7.79
N PRO A 322 -9.89 15.69 8.49
CA PRO A 322 -9.96 17.05 7.97
C PRO A 322 -8.61 17.72 7.69
N ASP A 323 -7.53 17.27 8.32
CA ASP A 323 -6.17 17.80 8.12
C ASP A 323 -5.26 16.82 7.37
N TRP A 324 -5.79 16.19 6.33
CA TRP A 324 -5.08 15.26 5.46
C TRP A 324 -3.86 15.92 4.81
N ALA A 325 -2.67 15.71 5.36
CA ALA A 325 -1.44 16.36 4.92
C ALA A 325 -0.20 15.59 5.34
N TYR A 326 0.90 15.76 4.62
CA TYR A 326 2.20 15.15 4.84
C TYR A 326 2.19 13.60 4.76
N GLY A 327 3.33 12.97 4.95
CA GLY A 327 3.46 11.51 4.82
C GLY A 327 3.16 11.03 3.40
N HIS A 328 2.43 9.93 3.29
CA HIS A 328 2.05 9.33 2.00
C HIS A 328 0.63 9.69 1.54
N THR A 329 0.09 10.79 2.08
CA THR A 329 -1.32 11.17 1.88
C THR A 329 -1.73 11.34 0.42
N GLY A 330 -0.79 11.70 -0.48
CA GLY A 330 -1.08 11.81 -1.91
C GLY A 330 -1.54 10.49 -2.52
N ALA A 331 -0.65 9.48 -2.51
CA ALA A 331 -0.98 8.17 -3.09
C ALA A 331 -2.06 7.42 -2.29
N ILE A 332 -2.15 7.61 -0.96
CA ILE A 332 -3.23 7.02 -0.16
C ILE A 332 -4.59 7.59 -0.58
N ALA A 333 -4.71 8.90 -0.80
CA ALA A 333 -5.96 9.55 -1.20
C ALA A 333 -6.45 9.02 -2.54
N GLU A 334 -5.55 8.96 -3.53
CA GLU A 334 -5.85 8.43 -4.86
C GLU A 334 -6.21 6.94 -4.80
N GLY A 335 -5.39 6.14 -4.10
CA GLY A 335 -5.62 4.71 -3.98
C GLY A 335 -6.90 4.37 -3.19
N PHE A 336 -7.29 5.17 -2.20
CA PHE A 336 -8.58 5.02 -1.52
C PHE A 336 -9.75 5.35 -2.47
N ALA A 337 -9.64 6.43 -3.23
CA ALA A 337 -10.67 6.83 -4.18
C ALA A 337 -10.85 5.79 -5.30
N ASP A 338 -9.75 5.21 -5.81
CA ASP A 338 -9.77 4.08 -6.74
C ASP A 338 -10.43 2.84 -6.13
N TYR A 339 -10.08 2.49 -4.89
CA TYR A 339 -10.71 1.38 -4.19
C TYR A 339 -12.23 1.60 -4.05
N TRP A 340 -12.64 2.82 -3.67
CA TRP A 340 -14.05 3.15 -3.46
C TRP A 340 -14.86 3.03 -4.76
N ALA A 341 -14.30 3.50 -5.89
CA ALA A 341 -14.88 3.33 -7.21
C ALA A 341 -14.96 1.84 -7.61
N GLY A 342 -13.86 1.11 -7.45
CA GLY A 342 -13.81 -0.32 -7.76
C GLY A 342 -14.74 -1.18 -6.90
N SER A 343 -14.85 -0.90 -5.60
CA SER A 343 -15.81 -1.57 -4.71
C SER A 343 -17.25 -1.31 -5.16
N ALA A 344 -17.58 -0.08 -5.53
CA ALA A 344 -18.91 0.27 -6.03
C ALA A 344 -19.23 -0.44 -7.34
N SER A 345 -18.31 -0.42 -8.32
CA SER A 345 -18.47 -1.14 -9.60
C SER A 345 -18.64 -2.64 -9.40
N TYR A 346 -17.81 -3.25 -8.53
CA TYR A 346 -17.95 -4.67 -8.18
C TYR A 346 -19.30 -4.96 -7.54
N ARG A 347 -19.73 -4.18 -6.56
CA ARG A 347 -21.02 -4.33 -5.88
C ARG A 347 -22.20 -4.20 -6.85
N ILE A 348 -22.17 -3.23 -7.75
CA ILE A 348 -23.21 -3.04 -8.78
C ILE A 348 -23.33 -4.29 -9.65
N GLN A 349 -22.20 -4.82 -10.14
CA GLN A 349 -22.19 -6.00 -10.99
C GLN A 349 -22.57 -7.27 -10.22
N TYR A 350 -22.08 -7.46 -8.98
CA TYR A 350 -22.36 -8.60 -8.14
C TYR A 350 -23.84 -8.71 -7.74
N LEU A 351 -24.51 -7.59 -7.48
CA LEU A 351 -25.94 -7.57 -7.13
C LEU A 351 -26.86 -7.77 -8.35
N ASP A 352 -26.35 -7.59 -9.54
CA ASP A 352 -27.04 -7.96 -10.77
C ASP A 352 -26.94 -9.50 -10.97
N ALA A 353 -28.05 -10.21 -10.72
CA ALA A 353 -28.09 -11.66 -10.81
C ALA A 353 -27.69 -12.21 -12.19
N SER A 354 -27.79 -11.40 -13.25
CA SER A 354 -27.40 -11.79 -14.60
C SER A 354 -25.88 -11.71 -14.82
N ARG A 355 -25.15 -11.00 -13.97
CA ARG A 355 -23.71 -10.75 -14.09
C ARG A 355 -22.88 -11.48 -13.03
N ARG A 356 -23.49 -11.87 -11.94
CA ARG A 356 -22.80 -12.53 -10.83
C ARG A 356 -21.99 -13.74 -11.29
N GLY A 357 -20.67 -13.73 -11.02
CA GLY A 357 -19.73 -14.74 -11.46
C GLY A 357 -19.26 -14.56 -12.92
N GLN A 358 -19.68 -13.49 -13.58
CA GLN A 358 -19.27 -13.07 -14.91
C GLN A 358 -19.04 -11.55 -14.94
N GLU A 359 -18.55 -10.99 -13.85
CA GLU A 359 -18.26 -9.58 -13.73
C GLU A 359 -17.20 -9.16 -14.76
N PHE A 360 -17.37 -7.98 -15.33
CA PHE A 360 -16.53 -7.48 -16.41
C PHE A 360 -15.45 -6.55 -15.87
N GLU A 361 -14.20 -6.81 -16.20
CA GLU A 361 -13.01 -5.96 -15.93
C GLU A 361 -12.93 -5.35 -14.52
N LEU A 362 -13.23 -6.16 -13.49
CA LEU A 362 -13.21 -5.69 -12.09
C LEU A 362 -11.86 -5.18 -11.61
N ASP A 363 -10.79 -5.60 -12.27
CA ASP A 363 -9.42 -5.31 -11.82
C ASP A 363 -8.90 -3.95 -12.31
N THR A 364 -9.79 -3.08 -12.80
CA THR A 364 -9.45 -1.75 -13.31
C THR A 364 -10.50 -0.73 -12.91
N VAL A 365 -10.09 0.53 -12.74
CA VAL A 365 -10.96 1.69 -12.66
C VAL A 365 -10.74 2.59 -13.87
N PHE A 366 -11.76 3.39 -14.22
CA PHE A 366 -11.82 4.20 -15.45
C PHE A 366 -11.72 3.31 -16.68
N ASN A 367 -12.36 2.17 -16.62
CA ASN A 367 -12.29 1.16 -17.67
C ASN A 367 -12.99 1.60 -18.97
N TRP A 368 -13.79 2.66 -18.93
CA TRP A 368 -14.39 3.29 -20.10
C TRP A 368 -13.69 4.61 -20.44
N ASP A 369 -13.75 5.62 -19.58
CA ASP A 369 -13.15 6.93 -19.85
C ASP A 369 -11.63 6.86 -20.00
N GLY A 370 -10.94 6.17 -19.11
CA GLY A 370 -9.48 6.05 -19.09
C GLY A 370 -8.86 5.29 -20.27
N VAL A 371 -9.64 4.69 -21.17
CA VAL A 371 -9.11 3.95 -22.34
C VAL A 371 -9.08 4.76 -23.62
N PHE A 372 -9.70 5.94 -23.62
CA PHE A 372 -9.74 6.81 -24.79
C PHE A 372 -8.46 7.63 -24.99
N GLY A 373 -8.19 8.02 -26.23
CA GLY A 373 -7.14 8.95 -26.59
C GLY A 373 -5.71 8.38 -26.49
N THR A 374 -4.74 9.30 -26.46
CA THR A 374 -3.30 8.97 -26.36
C THR A 374 -2.82 8.82 -24.92
N ARG A 375 -3.52 9.43 -23.97
CA ARG A 375 -3.27 9.33 -22.55
C ARG A 375 -4.18 8.24 -21.97
N LYS A 376 -3.62 7.08 -21.70
CA LYS A 376 -4.33 6.04 -20.97
C LYS A 376 -4.27 6.37 -19.49
N THR A 377 -5.42 6.58 -18.87
CA THR A 377 -5.56 6.91 -17.46
C THR A 377 -6.13 5.77 -16.63
N THR A 378 -6.44 4.63 -17.25
CA THR A 378 -6.86 3.40 -16.56
C THR A 378 -5.85 3.01 -15.49
N ARG A 379 -6.31 2.75 -14.28
CA ARG A 379 -5.50 2.27 -13.16
C ARG A 379 -5.88 0.84 -12.80
N SER A 380 -4.88 0.07 -12.33
CA SER A 380 -5.07 -1.33 -11.96
C SER A 380 -5.41 -1.48 -10.48
N LEU A 381 -6.47 -2.23 -10.20
CA LEU A 381 -6.79 -2.73 -8.85
C LEU A 381 -6.13 -4.10 -8.56
N TRP A 382 -5.30 -4.60 -9.49
CA TRP A 382 -4.66 -5.91 -9.40
C TRP A 382 -3.16 -5.88 -9.76
N ASN A 383 -2.47 -4.81 -9.36
CA ASN A 383 -1.03 -4.68 -9.58
C ASN A 383 -0.25 -5.62 -8.66
N GLN A 384 0.12 -6.82 -9.18
CA GLN A 384 0.83 -7.86 -8.41
C GLN A 384 2.32 -7.55 -8.22
N ARG A 385 2.86 -6.53 -8.86
CA ARG A 385 4.28 -6.17 -8.86
C ARG A 385 4.62 -5.07 -7.87
N ALA A 386 3.65 -4.21 -7.55
CA ALA A 386 3.85 -3.09 -6.65
C ALA A 386 4.28 -3.57 -5.25
N ARG A 387 5.31 -2.93 -4.68
CA ARG A 387 5.83 -3.18 -3.34
C ARG A 387 6.09 -1.88 -2.63
N TYR A 388 5.78 -1.85 -1.35
CA TYR A 388 6.00 -0.69 -0.49
C TYR A 388 7.44 -0.60 -0.01
N PHE A 389 8.00 0.60 -0.06
CA PHE A 389 9.32 0.96 0.46
C PHE A 389 9.17 2.11 1.45
N GLU A 390 9.47 1.87 2.71
CA GLU A 390 9.28 2.87 3.77
C GLU A 390 10.10 4.16 3.56
N SER A 391 11.26 4.04 2.93
CA SER A 391 12.15 5.17 2.64
C SER A 391 11.73 6.03 1.45
N SER A 392 10.71 5.62 0.69
CA SER A 392 10.24 6.34 -0.48
C SER A 392 9.15 7.35 -0.12
N GLU A 393 9.04 8.40 -0.92
CA GLU A 393 7.91 9.33 -0.91
C GLU A 393 6.83 8.80 -1.88
N TYR A 394 5.57 9.02 -1.54
CA TYR A 394 4.43 8.59 -2.34
C TYR A 394 3.48 9.76 -2.64
N PRO A 395 3.89 10.68 -3.53
CA PRO A 395 2.99 11.70 -4.04
C PRO A 395 1.93 11.06 -4.95
N ALA A 396 0.80 11.75 -5.14
CA ALA A 396 -0.26 11.33 -6.06
C ALA A 396 0.27 11.17 -7.49
N HIS A 397 -0.19 10.14 -8.19
CA HIS A 397 0.07 9.86 -9.62
C HIS A 397 1.55 9.68 -9.99
N VAL A 398 2.40 9.37 -9.03
CA VAL A 398 3.83 9.18 -9.26
C VAL A 398 4.20 7.70 -9.17
N SER A 399 4.93 7.22 -10.17
CA SER A 399 5.51 5.88 -10.12
C SER A 399 6.65 5.81 -9.12
N VAL A 400 6.59 4.84 -8.23
CA VAL A 400 7.64 4.52 -7.27
C VAL A 400 8.19 3.14 -7.60
N GLY A 401 9.47 3.05 -7.93
CA GLY A 401 10.07 1.79 -8.36
C GLY A 401 9.51 1.23 -9.68
N GLY A 402 8.94 2.08 -10.55
CA GLY A 402 8.36 1.69 -11.82
C GLY A 402 6.90 1.25 -11.78
N GLU A 403 6.27 1.29 -10.60
CA GLU A 403 4.84 0.99 -10.40
C GLU A 403 4.12 2.24 -9.88
N LEU A 404 2.84 2.40 -10.20
CA LEU A 404 2.07 3.55 -9.72
C LEU A 404 1.86 3.46 -8.21
N GLY A 405 2.23 4.52 -7.47
CA GLY A 405 2.14 4.55 -6.02
C GLY A 405 0.71 4.43 -5.49
N ASP A 406 -0.26 4.95 -6.22
CA ASP A 406 -1.69 4.90 -5.89
C ASP A 406 -2.22 3.46 -5.88
N GLU A 407 -1.80 2.65 -6.86
CA GLU A 407 -2.17 1.23 -6.97
C GLU A 407 -1.61 0.38 -5.81
N LEU A 408 -0.54 0.85 -5.17
CA LEU A 408 0.00 0.19 -3.99
C LEU A 408 -0.96 0.22 -2.80
N TRP A 409 -1.86 1.20 -2.74
CA TRP A 409 -2.90 1.26 -1.71
C TRP A 409 -4.22 0.62 -2.16
N SER A 410 -4.69 0.89 -3.38
CA SER A 410 -5.96 0.37 -3.89
C SER A 410 -5.95 -1.16 -4.08
N THR A 411 -4.87 -1.71 -4.65
CA THR A 411 -4.78 -3.14 -4.98
C THR A 411 -4.94 -4.05 -3.76
N PRO A 412 -4.21 -3.90 -2.64
CA PRO A 412 -4.35 -4.83 -1.52
C PRO A 412 -5.72 -4.77 -0.85
N LEU A 413 -6.36 -3.61 -0.81
CA LEU A 413 -7.74 -3.49 -0.33
C LEU A 413 -8.70 -4.26 -1.25
N PHE A 414 -8.57 -4.09 -2.56
CA PHE A 414 -9.43 -4.76 -3.53
C PHE A 414 -9.20 -6.28 -3.57
N GLN A 415 -7.96 -6.75 -3.44
CA GLN A 415 -7.65 -8.17 -3.29
C GLN A 415 -8.34 -8.79 -2.06
N ALA A 416 -8.28 -8.10 -0.93
CA ALA A 416 -8.92 -8.56 0.31
C ALA A 416 -10.45 -8.51 0.21
N LEU A 417 -11.02 -7.52 -0.48
CA LEU A 417 -12.46 -7.47 -0.79
C LEU A 417 -12.89 -8.67 -1.66
N LYS A 418 -12.16 -8.98 -2.74
CA LYS A 418 -12.44 -10.15 -3.61
C LYS A 418 -12.41 -11.45 -2.80
N ALA A 419 -11.37 -11.66 -1.98
CA ALA A 419 -11.29 -12.82 -1.09
C ALA A 419 -12.48 -12.89 -0.10
N SER A 420 -12.92 -11.72 0.39
CA SER A 420 -14.06 -11.62 1.29
C SER A 420 -15.38 -11.99 0.60
N VAL A 421 -15.59 -11.53 -0.63
CA VAL A 421 -16.76 -11.87 -1.44
C VAL A 421 -16.74 -13.36 -1.80
N GLU A 422 -15.61 -13.92 -2.16
CA GLU A 422 -15.47 -15.35 -2.43
C GLU A 422 -15.81 -16.18 -1.18
N ARG A 423 -15.39 -15.74 -0.01
CA ARG A 423 -15.59 -16.46 1.26
C ARG A 423 -16.99 -16.30 1.84
N TYR A 424 -17.59 -15.12 1.73
CA TYR A 424 -18.81 -14.73 2.42
C TYR A 424 -19.91 -14.19 1.51
N GLY A 425 -19.68 -14.12 0.19
CA GLY A 425 -20.64 -13.61 -0.77
C GLY A 425 -21.94 -14.39 -0.74
N ASP A 426 -23.06 -13.67 -0.74
CA ASP A 426 -24.41 -14.16 -0.77
C ASP A 426 -25.28 -13.30 -1.70
N ASP A 427 -26.59 -13.43 -1.64
CA ASP A 427 -27.49 -12.64 -2.49
C ASP A 427 -27.71 -11.20 -2.02
N THR A 428 -27.06 -10.81 -0.91
CA THR A 428 -27.13 -9.47 -0.35
C THR A 428 -25.79 -8.74 -0.54
N ASP A 429 -25.79 -7.42 -0.33
CA ASP A 429 -24.57 -6.61 -0.34
C ASP A 429 -23.85 -6.55 1.03
N ARG A 430 -24.20 -7.45 1.94
CA ARG A 430 -23.68 -7.46 3.31
C ARG A 430 -22.15 -7.48 3.37
N VAL A 431 -21.49 -8.31 2.56
CA VAL A 431 -20.02 -8.43 2.54
C VAL A 431 -19.36 -7.11 2.14
N PHE A 432 -19.93 -6.39 1.17
CA PHE A 432 -19.44 -5.07 0.77
C PHE A 432 -19.59 -4.06 1.90
N ARG A 433 -20.76 -4.00 2.56
CA ARG A 433 -20.99 -3.09 3.70
C ARG A 433 -20.05 -3.36 4.86
N GLU A 434 -19.84 -4.63 5.22
CA GLU A 434 -18.92 -5.00 6.30
C GLU A 434 -17.48 -4.61 5.94
N PHE A 435 -17.04 -4.88 4.70
CA PHE A 435 -15.67 -4.60 4.28
C PHE A 435 -15.42 -3.11 4.07
N ASP A 436 -16.31 -2.39 3.41
CA ASP A 436 -16.21 -0.93 3.23
C ASP A 436 -16.24 -0.19 4.58
N ALA A 437 -17.05 -0.69 5.55
CA ALA A 437 -17.02 -0.16 6.91
C ALA A 437 -15.64 -0.36 7.58
N ILE A 438 -14.95 -1.47 7.35
CA ILE A 438 -13.59 -1.68 7.84
C ILE A 438 -12.62 -0.66 7.24
N VAL A 439 -12.69 -0.44 5.93
CA VAL A 439 -11.81 0.50 5.23
C VAL A 439 -12.02 1.93 5.73
N LEU A 440 -13.27 2.36 5.89
CA LEU A 440 -13.60 3.67 6.46
C LEU A 440 -13.10 3.80 7.91
N GLU A 441 -13.36 2.78 8.76
CA GLU A 441 -12.92 2.78 10.17
C GLU A 441 -11.40 2.84 10.29
N GLY A 442 -10.66 2.21 9.35
CA GLY A 442 -9.21 2.24 9.31
C GLY A 442 -8.63 3.65 9.20
N MET A 443 -9.37 4.59 8.61
CA MET A 443 -8.94 5.99 8.47
C MET A 443 -9.19 6.84 9.72
N TYR A 444 -10.05 6.40 10.64
CA TYR A 444 -10.27 7.14 11.88
C TYR A 444 -9.10 6.99 12.85
N GLY A 445 -8.83 8.04 13.60
CA GLY A 445 -7.78 8.06 14.63
C GLY A 445 -6.37 8.24 14.06
N ILE A 446 -6.22 8.52 12.77
CA ILE A 446 -4.95 8.93 12.15
C ILE A 446 -4.85 10.47 12.10
N GLY A 447 -3.66 10.97 11.82
CA GLY A 447 -3.38 12.39 11.70
C GLY A 447 -2.37 12.69 10.60
N ARG A 448 -1.86 13.91 10.60
CA ARG A 448 -0.84 14.35 9.64
C ARG A 448 0.38 13.44 9.66
N GLY A 449 1.00 13.27 8.51
CA GLY A 449 2.22 12.46 8.39
C GLY A 449 1.98 10.95 8.31
N VAL A 450 0.73 10.49 8.15
CA VAL A 450 0.40 9.08 8.01
C VAL A 450 1.14 8.45 6.82
N LYS A 451 1.69 7.27 7.04
CA LYS A 451 2.29 6.43 6.00
C LYS A 451 1.40 5.24 5.69
N MET A 452 1.59 4.62 4.52
CA MET A 452 0.76 3.48 4.10
C MET A 452 0.77 2.33 5.11
N HIS A 453 1.91 2.04 5.74
CA HIS A 453 1.96 0.96 6.74
C HIS A 453 1.18 1.27 8.02
N ASP A 454 1.13 2.55 8.44
CA ASP A 454 0.33 2.95 9.61
C ASP A 454 -1.16 2.76 9.34
N LEU A 455 -1.58 3.12 8.13
CA LEU A 455 -2.96 2.95 7.71
C LEU A 455 -3.32 1.48 7.49
N ALA A 456 -2.40 0.66 6.96
CA ALA A 456 -2.59 -0.78 6.84
C ALA A 456 -2.78 -1.44 8.23
N GLU A 457 -1.96 -1.08 9.21
CA GLU A 457 -2.10 -1.55 10.59
C GLU A 457 -3.45 -1.13 11.19
N SER A 458 -3.84 0.14 10.98
CA SER A 458 -5.14 0.66 11.43
C SER A 458 -6.32 -0.09 10.79
N THR A 459 -6.23 -0.42 9.51
CA THR A 459 -7.28 -1.16 8.78
C THR A 459 -7.43 -2.61 9.30
N VAL A 460 -6.32 -3.29 9.58
CA VAL A 460 -6.34 -4.64 10.20
C VAL A 460 -6.90 -4.57 11.63
N PHE A 461 -6.53 -3.54 12.39
CA PHE A 461 -7.09 -3.31 13.73
C PHE A 461 -8.62 -3.09 13.67
N ALA A 462 -9.10 -2.29 12.72
CA ALA A 462 -10.53 -2.07 12.51
C ALA A 462 -11.26 -3.39 12.18
N ALA A 463 -10.71 -4.21 11.29
CA ALA A 463 -11.29 -5.50 10.94
C ALA A 463 -11.40 -6.45 12.14
N ASN A 464 -10.34 -6.57 12.94
CA ASN A 464 -10.31 -7.38 14.15
C ASN A 464 -11.32 -6.90 15.21
N THR A 465 -11.55 -5.59 15.28
CA THR A 465 -12.41 -5.01 16.31
C THR A 465 -13.88 -5.04 15.89
N LEU A 466 -14.19 -4.70 14.64
CA LEU A 466 -15.57 -4.68 14.13
C LEU A 466 -16.12 -6.10 13.89
N PHE A 467 -15.30 -6.99 13.36
CA PHE A 467 -15.72 -8.33 12.93
C PHE A 467 -14.76 -9.44 13.40
N PRO A 468 -14.57 -9.62 14.73
CA PRO A 468 -13.56 -10.53 15.29
C PRO A 468 -13.78 -12.01 14.95
N ASN A 469 -14.97 -12.37 14.47
CA ASN A 469 -15.35 -13.75 14.10
C ASN A 469 -15.34 -13.98 12.58
N LYS A 470 -14.80 -13.05 11.81
CA LYS A 470 -14.67 -13.10 10.34
C LYS A 470 -13.20 -13.10 9.93
N ASP A 471 -12.92 -13.66 8.76
CA ASP A 471 -11.56 -13.75 8.23
C ASP A 471 -11.08 -12.44 7.56
N TYR A 472 -11.81 -11.32 7.68
CA TYR A 472 -11.46 -10.04 7.04
C TYR A 472 -10.07 -9.54 7.41
N ALA A 473 -9.72 -9.61 8.70
CA ALA A 473 -8.39 -9.21 9.16
C ALA A 473 -7.29 -10.09 8.57
N GLN A 474 -7.56 -11.40 8.39
CA GLN A 474 -6.61 -12.32 7.75
C GLN A 474 -6.42 -11.97 6.27
N PHE A 475 -7.52 -11.77 5.52
CA PHE A 475 -7.43 -11.40 4.10
C PHE A 475 -6.68 -10.07 3.88
N LEU A 476 -6.94 -9.08 4.73
CA LEU A 476 -6.19 -7.81 4.72
C LEU A 476 -4.72 -8.04 5.05
N THR A 477 -4.42 -8.81 6.09
CA THR A 477 -3.04 -9.13 6.48
C THR A 477 -2.28 -9.82 5.35
N ASP A 478 -2.87 -10.82 4.71
CA ASP A 478 -2.25 -11.56 3.61
C ASP A 478 -2.00 -10.64 2.41
N SER A 479 -2.97 -9.80 2.08
CA SER A 479 -2.88 -8.86 0.97
C SER A 479 -1.84 -7.76 1.23
N PHE A 480 -1.86 -7.13 2.41
CA PHE A 480 -0.88 -6.13 2.79
C PHE A 480 0.55 -6.69 2.86
N ASN A 481 0.74 -7.89 3.39
CA ASN A 481 2.04 -8.56 3.42
C ASN A 481 2.58 -8.86 2.02
N ARG A 482 1.72 -9.25 1.08
CA ARG A 482 2.10 -9.46 -0.32
C ARG A 482 2.72 -8.21 -0.95
N HIS A 483 2.25 -7.04 -0.54
CA HIS A 483 2.74 -5.73 -0.99
C HIS A 483 3.73 -5.07 -0.03
N ASN A 484 4.20 -5.78 0.99
CA ASN A 484 5.14 -5.27 2.01
C ASN A 484 4.63 -4.05 2.80
N LEU A 485 3.30 -3.91 2.95
CA LEU A 485 2.67 -2.77 3.62
C LEU A 485 2.64 -2.91 5.14
N LEU A 486 2.55 -4.13 5.69
CA LEU A 486 2.61 -4.29 7.14
C LEU A 486 4.05 -4.33 7.63
N LYS A 487 4.33 -3.59 8.68
CA LYS A 487 5.58 -3.75 9.43
C LYS A 487 5.50 -5.04 10.23
N ALA A 488 6.34 -6.00 9.89
CA ALA A 488 6.65 -7.04 10.85
C ALA A 488 7.40 -6.38 12.02
N PRO A 489 6.88 -6.38 13.25
CA PRO A 489 7.54 -5.75 14.38
C PRO A 489 8.89 -6.41 14.67
N LEU A 490 8.98 -7.68 14.35
CA LEU A 490 10.19 -8.49 14.41
C LEU A 490 10.39 -9.13 13.03
N ARG A 491 11.65 -9.21 12.60
CA ARG A 491 12.01 -9.84 11.32
C ARG A 491 12.99 -10.96 11.59
N VAL A 492 12.72 -12.12 11.01
CA VAL A 492 13.56 -13.28 11.06
C VAL A 492 14.21 -13.51 9.71
N ARG A 493 15.48 -13.83 9.73
CA ARG A 493 16.20 -14.26 8.54
C ARG A 493 17.03 -15.47 8.89
N TYR A 494 16.94 -16.50 8.08
CA TYR A 494 17.82 -17.63 8.11
C TYR A 494 19.01 -17.41 7.17
N ASP A 495 20.23 -17.80 7.58
CA ASP A 495 21.42 -17.68 6.75
C ASP A 495 21.28 -18.49 5.45
N ALA A 496 20.62 -19.65 5.54
CA ALA A 496 20.28 -20.49 4.41
C ALA A 496 19.05 -21.35 4.71
N ARG A 497 18.25 -21.69 3.69
CA ARG A 497 17.17 -22.68 3.80
C ARG A 497 17.69 -24.11 3.71
N TYR A 498 18.72 -24.31 2.89
CA TYR A 498 19.35 -25.60 2.65
C TYR A 498 20.65 -25.68 3.46
N ILE A 499 20.67 -26.52 4.50
CA ILE A 499 21.74 -26.55 5.49
C ILE A 499 22.64 -27.75 5.23
N ALA A 500 23.90 -27.54 4.89
CA ALA A 500 24.86 -28.62 4.72
C ALA A 500 25.19 -29.29 6.08
N GLN A 501 25.45 -30.59 6.08
CA GLN A 501 25.79 -31.32 7.29
C GLN A 501 27.05 -30.75 7.95
N GLY A 502 26.99 -30.55 9.26
CA GLY A 502 28.07 -29.94 10.01
C GLY A 502 28.11 -28.42 9.95
N GLN A 503 27.17 -27.81 9.25
CA GLN A 503 26.90 -26.39 9.36
C GLN A 503 25.83 -26.17 10.43
N ASP A 504 25.93 -25.04 11.08
CA ASP A 504 24.91 -24.56 12.01
C ASP A 504 23.72 -23.95 11.26
N VAL A 505 22.55 -24.05 11.84
CA VAL A 505 21.39 -23.25 11.43
C VAL A 505 21.60 -21.84 11.95
N GLY A 506 21.83 -20.89 11.04
CA GLY A 506 22.03 -19.50 11.36
C GLY A 506 20.71 -18.74 11.27
N LEU A 507 20.44 -17.92 12.27
CA LEU A 507 19.25 -17.08 12.38
C LEU A 507 19.65 -15.68 12.78
N SER A 508 19.06 -14.69 12.14
CA SER A 508 19.14 -13.29 12.55
C SER A 508 17.74 -12.78 12.86
N LEU A 509 17.59 -12.18 14.03
CA LEU A 509 16.37 -11.53 14.50
C LEU A 509 16.64 -10.04 14.60
N SER A 510 15.82 -9.22 13.94
CA SER A 510 15.91 -7.77 14.00
C SER A 510 14.54 -7.15 14.29
N GLN A 511 14.54 -5.98 14.89
CA GLN A 511 13.36 -5.18 15.07
C GLN A 511 13.25 -4.09 13.99
N THR A 512 12.07 -3.50 13.83
CA THR A 512 11.80 -2.50 12.81
C THR A 512 11.67 -1.10 13.42
N GLY A 513 12.82 -0.49 13.79
CA GLY A 513 12.89 0.93 14.19
C GLY A 513 12.63 1.23 15.67
N ARG A 514 12.25 0.24 16.49
CA ARG A 514 12.02 0.43 17.95
C ARG A 514 12.66 -0.69 18.73
N GLU A 515 13.27 -0.37 19.87
CA GLU A 515 13.67 -1.39 20.83
C GLU A 515 12.45 -2.19 21.30
N ALA A 516 12.64 -3.49 21.46
CA ALA A 516 11.61 -4.39 21.95
C ALA A 516 12.18 -5.32 23.00
N SER A 517 11.54 -5.43 24.17
CA SER A 517 11.80 -6.53 25.09
C SER A 517 11.15 -7.79 24.53
N ILE A 518 11.93 -8.87 24.36
CA ILE A 518 11.47 -10.13 23.79
C ILE A 518 11.67 -11.28 24.78
N LYS A 519 10.65 -12.16 24.85
CA LYS A 519 10.68 -13.42 25.60
C LYS A 519 10.08 -14.54 24.76
N GLY A 520 10.71 -15.69 24.74
CA GLY A 520 10.15 -16.84 24.03
C GLY A 520 11.17 -17.89 23.65
N GLN A 521 10.88 -18.64 22.59
CA GLN A 521 11.69 -19.80 22.23
C GLN A 521 11.86 -19.94 20.72
N TRP A 522 13.05 -20.36 20.33
CA TRP A 522 13.32 -20.93 19.02
C TRP A 522 13.43 -22.45 19.12
N LYS A 523 12.69 -23.17 18.30
CA LYS A 523 12.65 -24.62 18.25
C LYS A 523 13.02 -25.15 16.88
N LEU A 524 13.76 -26.27 16.85
CA LEU A 524 13.99 -27.08 15.66
C LEU A 524 13.35 -28.46 15.88
N ASN A 525 12.49 -28.92 14.98
CA ASN A 525 11.69 -30.15 15.14
C ASN A 525 11.05 -30.27 16.53
N ASN A 526 10.42 -29.21 17.00
CA ASN A 526 9.76 -29.07 18.31
C ASN A 526 10.73 -29.15 19.53
N ALA A 527 12.05 -29.27 19.34
CA ALA A 527 13.01 -29.19 20.42
C ALA A 527 13.48 -27.73 20.61
N SER A 528 13.39 -27.17 21.83
CA SER A 528 13.93 -25.83 22.11
C SER A 528 15.45 -25.86 21.91
N VAL A 529 15.94 -24.94 21.09
CA VAL A 529 17.38 -24.77 20.80
C VAL A 529 17.92 -23.43 21.29
N PHE A 530 17.02 -22.47 21.52
CA PHE A 530 17.36 -21.16 22.07
C PHE A 530 16.17 -20.56 22.82
N ASP A 531 16.42 -19.96 23.99
CA ASP A 531 15.44 -19.24 24.79
C ASP A 531 15.79 -17.74 24.76
N PHE A 532 14.83 -16.91 24.36
CA PHE A 532 14.95 -15.45 24.34
C PHE A 532 14.48 -14.86 25.68
N ASP A 533 15.24 -13.96 26.26
CA ASP A 533 14.87 -13.10 27.39
C ASP A 533 15.80 -11.87 27.39
N GLU A 534 15.62 -10.99 26.40
CA GLU A 534 16.52 -9.86 26.15
C GLU A 534 15.80 -8.66 25.55
N THR A 535 16.47 -7.51 25.50
CA THR A 535 16.01 -6.35 24.73
C THR A 535 16.70 -6.36 23.38
N LEU A 536 15.91 -6.40 22.32
CA LEU A 536 16.36 -6.31 20.95
C LEU A 536 16.34 -4.84 20.52
N SER A 537 17.53 -4.24 20.43
CA SER A 537 17.68 -2.82 20.02
C SER A 537 18.11 -2.66 18.55
N ASP A 538 18.59 -3.73 17.93
CA ASP A 538 19.05 -3.73 16.54
C ASP A 538 18.96 -5.16 16.00
N LEU A 539 20.07 -5.73 15.52
CA LEU A 539 20.16 -7.05 14.95
C LEU A 539 20.88 -8.01 15.91
N THR A 540 20.20 -9.09 16.28
CA THR A 540 20.81 -10.21 16.99
C THR A 540 20.93 -11.41 16.06
N SER A 541 22.14 -11.97 15.92
CA SER A 541 22.40 -13.16 15.11
C SER A 541 22.85 -14.32 16.00
N MET A 542 22.33 -15.51 15.75
CA MET A 542 22.62 -16.71 16.51
C MET A 542 22.78 -17.92 15.59
N LYS A 543 23.52 -18.91 16.08
CA LYS A 543 23.73 -20.17 15.38
C LYS A 543 23.54 -21.34 16.34
N VAL A 544 22.83 -22.33 15.87
CA VAL A 544 22.61 -23.58 16.63
C VAL A 544 22.91 -24.77 15.77
N ALA A 545 23.37 -25.82 16.40
CA ALA A 545 23.71 -27.05 15.69
C ALA A 545 22.47 -27.64 15.00
N LEU A 546 22.68 -28.17 13.81
CA LEU A 546 21.65 -28.93 13.10
C LEU A 546 21.17 -30.11 13.95
N PRO A 547 19.86 -30.37 14.09
CA PRO A 547 19.36 -31.52 14.83
C PRO A 547 19.97 -32.84 14.35
N SER A 548 20.36 -33.69 15.30
CA SER A 548 20.91 -34.99 14.96
C SER A 548 19.85 -35.94 14.41
N GLY A 549 20.26 -36.87 13.52
CA GLY A 549 19.40 -37.93 13.02
C GLY A 549 18.48 -37.52 11.86
N LEU A 550 18.59 -36.31 11.33
CA LEU A 550 17.89 -35.89 10.13
C LEU A 550 18.41 -36.67 8.91
N THR A 551 17.46 -37.16 8.10
CA THR A 551 17.82 -37.77 6.80
C THR A 551 18.21 -36.68 5.82
N CYS A 552 19.25 -36.91 5.02
CA CYS A 552 19.69 -35.98 3.99
C CYS A 552 18.59 -35.73 2.96
N GLY A 553 18.40 -34.48 2.59
CA GLY A 553 17.37 -34.03 1.64
C GLY A 553 15.97 -33.88 2.22
N THR A 554 15.75 -34.06 3.53
CA THR A 554 14.42 -33.90 4.13
C THR A 554 14.24 -32.54 4.77
N GLN A 555 13.00 -32.08 4.73
CA GLN A 555 12.57 -30.87 5.45
C GLN A 555 12.52 -31.13 6.96
N PHE A 556 12.78 -30.11 7.72
CA PHE A 556 12.59 -30.07 9.17
C PHE A 556 12.02 -28.70 9.58
N ASP A 557 11.27 -28.72 10.66
CA ASP A 557 10.58 -27.53 11.16
C ASP A 557 11.51 -26.62 11.96
N SER A 558 11.41 -25.32 11.69
CA SER A 558 11.98 -24.26 12.52
C SER A 558 10.86 -23.31 12.94
N SER A 559 10.59 -23.21 14.23
CA SER A 559 9.53 -22.37 14.77
C SER A 559 10.04 -21.42 15.85
N ILE A 560 9.62 -20.17 15.76
CA ILE A 560 9.90 -19.12 16.75
C ILE A 560 8.58 -18.65 17.30
N SER A 561 8.51 -18.49 18.62
CA SER A 561 7.36 -17.92 19.31
C SER A 561 7.87 -16.95 20.36
N LEU A 562 7.48 -15.68 20.25
CA LEU A 562 7.93 -14.60 21.09
C LEU A 562 6.77 -13.78 21.63
N ASP A 563 6.86 -13.41 22.90
CA ASP A 563 6.17 -12.25 23.44
C ASP A 563 7.09 -11.03 23.30
N TYR A 564 6.58 -9.89 22.83
CA TYR A 564 7.36 -8.67 22.69
C TYR A 564 6.61 -7.45 23.21
N GLN A 565 7.34 -6.47 23.74
CA GLN A 565 6.84 -5.22 24.25
C GLN A 565 7.79 -4.08 23.88
N PHE A 566 7.29 -3.00 23.26
CA PHE A 566 8.12 -1.89 22.82
C PHE A 566 8.54 -0.90 23.90
N ALA A 567 7.78 -0.77 24.96
CA ALA A 567 8.13 0.04 26.12
C ALA A 567 7.36 -0.43 27.37
N GLU A 568 7.88 -0.13 28.55
CA GLU A 568 7.15 -0.36 29.78
C GLU A 568 5.82 0.42 29.77
N GLY A 569 4.73 -0.23 30.18
CA GLY A 569 3.37 0.35 30.17
C GLY A 569 2.61 0.18 28.86
N LEU A 570 3.25 -0.30 27.79
CA LEU A 570 2.57 -0.71 26.56
C LEU A 570 2.14 -2.18 26.62
N LYS A 571 1.18 -2.53 25.76
CA LYS A 571 0.68 -3.89 25.65
C LYS A 571 1.79 -4.85 25.21
N THR A 572 1.84 -6.03 25.82
CA THR A 572 2.64 -7.15 25.33
C THR A 572 1.92 -7.81 24.16
N HIS A 573 2.63 -8.00 23.07
CA HIS A 573 2.14 -8.64 21.85
C HIS A 573 2.76 -10.03 21.71
N GLN A 574 2.03 -10.91 21.02
CA GLN A 574 2.54 -12.23 20.65
C GLN A 574 2.88 -12.24 19.16
N TRP A 575 4.01 -12.87 18.84
CA TRP A 575 4.45 -13.07 17.49
C TRP A 575 5.01 -14.47 17.32
N SER A 576 4.74 -15.11 16.20
CA SER A 576 5.28 -16.42 15.88
C SER A 576 5.54 -16.56 14.39
N GLU A 577 6.57 -17.29 14.05
CA GLU A 577 6.90 -17.65 12.67
C GLU A 577 7.34 -19.11 12.61
N GLN A 578 6.91 -19.80 11.55
CA GLN A 578 7.28 -21.17 11.26
C GLN A 578 7.83 -21.26 9.84
N VAL A 579 9.03 -21.81 9.68
CA VAL A 579 9.70 -21.98 8.40
C VAL A 579 10.20 -23.41 8.27
N MET A 580 10.02 -24.00 7.09
CA MET A 580 10.59 -25.31 6.75
C MET A 580 12.00 -25.13 6.18
N LEU A 581 12.98 -25.77 6.79
CA LEU A 581 14.37 -25.83 6.36
C LEU A 581 14.67 -27.22 5.79
N VAL A 582 15.74 -27.35 5.04
CA VAL A 582 16.15 -28.62 4.39
C VAL A 582 17.52 -29.03 4.87
N ASN A 583 17.65 -30.28 5.31
CA ASN A 583 18.93 -30.88 5.66
C ASN A 583 19.67 -31.29 4.39
N GLY A 584 20.70 -30.55 4.00
CA GLY A 584 21.51 -30.76 2.81
C GLY A 584 21.32 -29.67 1.75
N THR A 585 22.20 -29.68 0.77
CA THR A 585 22.16 -28.79 -0.41
C THR A 585 22.04 -29.62 -1.70
N PRO A 586 21.35 -29.16 -2.76
CA PRO A 586 21.30 -29.87 -4.02
C PRO A 586 22.69 -30.06 -4.63
N GLU A 587 23.01 -31.29 -5.07
CA GLU A 587 24.21 -31.58 -5.88
C GLU A 587 23.86 -31.36 -7.37
N LEU A 588 24.15 -30.15 -7.84
CA LEU A 588 23.75 -29.72 -9.19
C LEU A 588 24.48 -30.47 -10.31
N ASP A 589 23.77 -30.97 -11.31
CA ASP A 589 24.33 -31.61 -12.52
C ASP A 589 25.18 -30.60 -13.33
N ILE A 590 24.78 -29.34 -13.35
CA ILE A 590 25.48 -28.23 -14.01
C ILE A 590 25.84 -27.19 -12.96
N GLN A 591 27.13 -26.88 -12.86
CA GLN A 591 27.60 -25.90 -11.88
C GLN A 591 27.12 -24.49 -12.25
N PRO A 592 26.83 -23.64 -11.25
CA PRO A 592 26.45 -22.26 -11.46
C PRO A 592 27.51 -21.48 -12.25
N GLN A 593 27.06 -20.51 -13.04
CA GLN A 593 27.95 -19.63 -13.80
C GLN A 593 28.47 -18.51 -12.90
N SER A 594 29.79 -18.31 -12.85
CA SER A 594 30.40 -17.12 -12.24
C SER A 594 30.20 -15.93 -13.17
N VAL A 595 29.36 -14.98 -12.77
CA VAL A 595 28.99 -13.81 -13.58
C VAL A 595 29.78 -12.56 -13.14
N ASN A 596 29.89 -12.33 -11.83
CA ASN A 596 30.57 -11.18 -11.23
C ASN A 596 30.18 -9.84 -11.88
N SER A 597 28.87 -9.65 -12.13
CA SER A 597 28.33 -8.48 -12.82
C SER A 597 27.73 -7.49 -11.84
N ALA A 598 28.14 -6.23 -11.94
CA ALA A 598 27.54 -5.14 -11.18
C ALA A 598 26.03 -5.01 -11.55
N LEU A 599 25.22 -4.79 -10.55
CA LEU A 599 23.81 -4.44 -10.71
C LEU A 599 23.67 -2.93 -10.84
N PRO A 600 22.68 -2.41 -11.56
CA PRO A 600 22.43 -0.98 -11.60
C PRO A 600 21.97 -0.48 -10.22
N GLU A 601 22.26 0.76 -9.87
CA GLU A 601 21.72 1.39 -8.67
C GLU A 601 20.21 1.62 -8.75
N GLN A 602 19.66 1.65 -9.95
CA GLN A 602 18.23 1.66 -10.23
C GLN A 602 18.01 1.17 -11.67
N GLY A 603 17.10 0.20 -11.83
CA GLY A 603 16.76 -0.37 -13.14
C GLY A 603 16.86 -1.90 -13.19
N ASP A 604 16.86 -2.43 -14.40
CA ASP A 604 16.80 -3.88 -14.65
C ASP A 604 18.11 -4.39 -15.24
N ARG A 605 18.50 -5.61 -14.84
CA ARG A 605 19.61 -6.35 -15.43
C ARG A 605 19.15 -7.76 -15.79
N LEU A 606 19.48 -8.18 -17.01
CA LEU A 606 19.10 -9.47 -17.55
C LEU A 606 20.32 -10.39 -17.70
N PHE A 607 20.18 -11.63 -17.26
CA PHE A 607 21.17 -12.70 -17.43
C PHE A 607 20.51 -13.90 -18.09
N SER A 608 21.28 -14.75 -18.74
CA SER A 608 20.75 -15.94 -19.40
C SER A 608 21.63 -17.17 -19.27
N GLN A 609 20.99 -18.34 -19.22
CA GLN A 609 21.63 -19.65 -19.28
C GLN A 609 20.80 -20.58 -20.14
N THR A 610 21.47 -21.44 -20.94
CA THR A 610 20.76 -22.38 -21.79
C THR A 610 20.99 -23.82 -21.31
N LEU A 611 19.90 -24.55 -21.10
CA LEU A 611 19.90 -26.00 -20.91
C LEU A 611 19.62 -26.68 -22.25
N SER A 612 20.43 -27.68 -22.60
CA SER A 612 20.39 -28.30 -23.91
C SER A 612 19.68 -29.67 -23.98
N ASP A 613 19.45 -30.30 -22.81
CA ASP A 613 18.84 -31.63 -22.74
C ASP A 613 17.33 -31.57 -23.02
N LYS A 614 16.93 -31.88 -24.23
CA LYS A 614 15.54 -31.84 -24.69
C LYS A 614 14.66 -32.97 -24.12
N SER A 615 15.24 -33.91 -23.39
CA SER A 615 14.50 -35.04 -22.84
C SER A 615 13.95 -34.74 -21.43
N ARG A 616 14.41 -33.65 -20.78
CA ARG A 616 14.05 -33.33 -19.41
C ARG A 616 12.90 -32.33 -19.30
N THR A 617 12.05 -32.59 -18.34
CA THR A 617 11.01 -31.68 -17.85
C THR A 617 11.34 -31.22 -16.44
N ILE A 618 10.74 -30.13 -16.01
CA ILE A 618 10.87 -29.64 -14.65
C ILE A 618 10.09 -30.59 -13.73
N ASP A 619 10.79 -31.17 -12.79
CA ASP A 619 10.29 -32.05 -11.73
C ASP A 619 10.99 -31.72 -10.40
N ASP A 620 10.77 -32.49 -9.36
CA ASP A 620 11.36 -32.29 -8.04
C ASP A 620 12.90 -32.19 -8.03
N SER A 621 13.57 -32.68 -9.10
CA SER A 621 15.02 -32.58 -9.25
C SER A 621 15.50 -31.25 -9.85
N PHE A 622 14.62 -30.32 -10.14
CA PHE A 622 15.00 -29.02 -10.71
C PHE A 622 15.35 -28.02 -9.61
N ALA A 623 16.46 -27.32 -9.80
CA ALA A 623 16.94 -26.33 -8.84
C ALA A 623 17.49 -25.06 -9.51
N VAL A 624 17.42 -23.97 -8.78
CA VAL A 624 18.03 -22.67 -9.10
C VAL A 624 19.01 -22.32 -7.99
N TYR A 625 20.22 -21.95 -8.37
CA TYR A 625 21.20 -21.38 -7.45
C TYR A 625 21.35 -19.89 -7.70
N LEU A 626 21.45 -19.11 -6.63
CA LEU A 626 21.65 -17.67 -6.67
C LEU A 626 22.67 -17.24 -5.62
N ASN A 627 23.64 -16.43 -6.03
CA ASN A 627 24.61 -15.77 -5.15
C ASN A 627 24.69 -14.29 -5.56
N ILE A 628 24.00 -13.45 -4.80
CA ILE A 628 23.88 -12.03 -5.03
C ILE A 628 24.33 -11.28 -3.77
N GLU A 629 25.21 -10.29 -3.93
CA GLU A 629 25.58 -9.32 -2.91
C GLU A 629 24.94 -7.99 -3.23
N HIS A 630 24.34 -7.35 -2.24
CA HIS A 630 23.72 -6.04 -2.40
C HIS A 630 23.72 -5.31 -1.05
N ASP A 631 23.82 -3.99 -1.06
CA ASP A 631 23.81 -3.18 0.16
C ASP A 631 22.47 -3.30 0.92
N SER A 632 21.37 -3.51 0.19
CA SER A 632 20.05 -3.73 0.73
C SER A 632 19.23 -4.66 -0.18
N LEU A 633 18.94 -5.89 0.23
CA LEU A 633 18.12 -6.84 -0.57
C LEU A 633 16.65 -6.43 -0.69
N GLN A 634 16.16 -5.57 0.19
CA GLN A 634 14.78 -5.07 0.08
C GLN A 634 14.56 -4.25 -1.21
N ASP A 635 15.61 -3.72 -1.82
CA ASP A 635 15.54 -2.91 -3.03
C ASP A 635 15.38 -3.80 -4.28
N LEU A 636 15.66 -5.10 -4.15
CA LEU A 636 15.73 -6.04 -5.28
C LEU A 636 14.48 -6.89 -5.43
N GLN A 637 14.07 -7.06 -6.68
CA GLN A 637 13.26 -8.18 -7.14
C GLN A 637 14.07 -9.05 -8.09
N VAL A 638 14.09 -10.36 -7.86
CA VAL A 638 14.76 -11.33 -8.73
C VAL A 638 13.71 -12.26 -9.33
N THR A 639 13.55 -12.21 -10.64
CA THR A 639 12.56 -12.98 -11.39
C THR A 639 13.26 -13.97 -12.32
N LEU A 640 12.86 -15.22 -12.24
CA LEU A 640 13.28 -16.26 -13.18
C LEU A 640 12.23 -16.42 -14.29
N VAL A 641 12.65 -16.37 -15.55
CA VAL A 641 11.78 -16.58 -16.71
C VAL A 641 12.16 -17.86 -17.42
N SER A 642 11.19 -18.77 -17.52
CA SER A 642 11.39 -20.07 -18.20
C SER A 642 11.55 -19.91 -19.71
N PRO A 643 12.09 -20.91 -20.42
CA PRO A 643 12.17 -20.89 -21.88
C PRO A 643 10.81 -20.76 -22.58
N GLN A 644 9.72 -21.10 -21.90
CA GLN A 644 8.33 -20.97 -22.39
C GLN A 644 7.71 -19.61 -22.07
N GLY A 645 8.49 -18.70 -21.41
CA GLY A 645 8.06 -17.34 -21.10
C GLY A 645 7.30 -17.19 -19.78
N LYS A 646 7.14 -18.28 -18.98
CA LYS A 646 6.52 -18.19 -17.67
C LYS A 646 7.51 -17.62 -16.65
N SER A 647 7.09 -16.60 -15.92
CA SER A 647 7.89 -15.93 -14.88
C SER A 647 7.53 -16.42 -13.49
N VAL A 648 8.54 -16.56 -12.63
CA VAL A 648 8.40 -16.82 -11.20
C VAL A 648 9.33 -15.88 -10.43
N VAL A 649 8.88 -15.33 -9.31
CA VAL A 649 9.66 -14.42 -8.48
C VAL A 649 10.40 -15.24 -7.42
N LEU A 650 11.73 -15.21 -7.47
CA LEU A 650 12.60 -15.93 -6.51
C LEU A 650 12.86 -15.10 -5.25
N LEU A 651 13.11 -13.80 -5.42
CA LEU A 651 13.28 -12.85 -4.32
C LEU A 651 12.43 -11.63 -4.63
N SER A 652 11.63 -11.20 -3.67
CA SER A 652 10.83 -9.99 -3.80
C SER A 652 11.05 -9.12 -2.58
N HIS A 653 11.83 -8.05 -2.73
CA HIS A 653 12.00 -7.01 -1.73
C HIS A 653 12.15 -7.59 -0.31
N GLN A 654 13.08 -8.53 -0.17
CA GLN A 654 13.35 -9.22 1.10
C GLN A 654 13.61 -8.20 2.20
N SER A 655 12.94 -8.37 3.30
CA SER A 655 12.97 -7.42 4.40
C SER A 655 14.37 -7.08 4.90
N SER A 656 14.58 -5.81 5.10
CA SER A 656 15.64 -4.99 5.67
C SER A 656 16.94 -5.65 6.18
N ASN A 657 18.03 -4.88 6.05
CA ASN A 657 19.37 -5.13 6.61
C ASN A 657 20.08 -6.41 6.11
N THR A 658 19.55 -7.03 5.06
CA THR A 658 20.16 -8.19 4.43
C THR A 658 21.09 -7.74 3.31
N LYS A 659 22.41 -8.03 3.44
CA LYS A 659 23.44 -7.66 2.48
C LYS A 659 23.77 -8.79 1.52
N GLY A 660 22.77 -9.35 0.88
CA GLY A 660 22.95 -10.40 -0.10
C GLY A 660 22.19 -11.68 0.22
N PHE A 661 22.08 -12.51 -0.81
CA PHE A 661 21.49 -13.85 -0.74
C PHE A 661 22.43 -14.85 -1.40
N LYS A 662 22.65 -15.99 -0.74
CA LYS A 662 23.38 -17.11 -1.31
C LYS A 662 22.65 -18.40 -0.95
N GLY A 663 22.09 -19.09 -1.94
CA GLY A 663 21.30 -20.27 -1.67
C GLY A 663 20.69 -20.89 -2.91
N TYR A 664 19.79 -21.84 -2.65
CA TYR A 664 19.10 -22.64 -3.64
C TYR A 664 17.59 -22.42 -3.53
N PHE A 665 16.90 -22.66 -4.63
CA PHE A 665 15.46 -22.89 -4.72
C PHE A 665 15.29 -24.22 -5.43
N THR A 666 14.37 -25.09 -4.99
CA THR A 666 14.10 -26.37 -5.65
C THR A 666 12.60 -26.51 -5.97
N ALA A 667 12.28 -27.16 -7.08
CA ALA A 667 10.89 -27.46 -7.41
C ALA A 667 10.24 -28.43 -6.41
N GLN A 668 11.04 -29.16 -5.63
CA GLN A 668 10.56 -30.05 -4.58
C GLN A 668 9.95 -29.30 -3.38
N TYR A 669 10.54 -28.15 -2.98
CA TYR A 669 10.21 -27.50 -1.72
C TYR A 669 9.85 -26.01 -1.82
N ASP A 670 10.14 -25.35 -2.94
CA ASP A 670 9.86 -23.93 -3.11
C ASP A 670 8.65 -23.74 -4.04
N GLU A 671 7.57 -23.16 -3.49
CA GLU A 671 6.28 -22.99 -4.17
C GLU A 671 6.42 -22.23 -5.49
N GLU A 672 7.36 -21.27 -5.54
CA GLU A 672 7.62 -20.49 -6.75
C GLU A 672 8.01 -21.38 -7.92
N LEU A 673 8.86 -22.37 -7.71
CA LEU A 673 9.29 -23.28 -8.75
C LEU A 673 8.27 -24.39 -9.05
N GLN A 674 7.42 -24.76 -8.09
CA GLN A 674 6.34 -25.73 -8.31
C GLN A 674 5.39 -25.29 -9.42
N ALA A 675 5.21 -24.00 -9.60
CA ALA A 675 4.41 -23.44 -10.69
C ALA A 675 4.95 -23.79 -12.10
N LEU A 676 6.22 -24.20 -12.21
CA LEU A 676 6.87 -24.57 -13.46
C LEU A 676 6.91 -26.10 -13.72
N VAL A 677 6.55 -26.91 -12.74
CA VAL A 677 6.60 -28.38 -12.84
C VAL A 677 5.80 -28.89 -14.04
N GLY A 678 6.36 -29.87 -14.73
CA GLY A 678 5.80 -30.46 -15.94
C GLY A 678 6.14 -29.74 -17.25
N GLN A 679 6.71 -28.53 -17.20
CA GLN A 679 7.19 -27.82 -18.39
C GLN A 679 8.55 -28.37 -18.84
N PRO A 680 8.91 -28.25 -20.16
CA PRO A 680 10.26 -28.56 -20.63
C PRO A 680 11.29 -27.70 -19.90
N SER A 681 12.36 -28.31 -19.37
CA SER A 681 13.46 -27.58 -18.71
C SER A 681 14.50 -27.05 -19.71
N TRP A 682 14.53 -27.57 -20.94
CA TRP A 682 15.49 -27.17 -21.97
C TRP A 682 15.12 -25.86 -22.65
N GLY A 683 16.14 -25.14 -23.09
CA GLY A 683 16.00 -23.81 -23.72
C GLY A 683 16.72 -22.74 -22.91
N THR A 684 16.49 -21.49 -23.27
CA THR A 684 17.17 -20.35 -22.66
C THR A 684 16.34 -19.80 -21.48
N TRP A 685 16.86 -19.97 -20.30
CA TRP A 685 16.40 -19.38 -19.05
C TRP A 685 16.91 -17.95 -18.94
N ARG A 686 16.10 -17.07 -18.37
CA ARG A 686 16.50 -15.67 -18.09
C ARG A 686 16.30 -15.38 -16.59
N LEU A 687 17.29 -14.70 -16.02
CA LEU A 687 17.21 -14.14 -14.68
C LEU A 687 17.13 -12.62 -14.82
N GLU A 688 16.05 -12.04 -14.40
CA GLU A 688 15.86 -10.59 -14.31
C GLU A 688 16.14 -10.16 -12.86
N VAL A 689 17.06 -9.23 -12.68
CA VAL A 689 17.32 -8.58 -11.41
C VAL A 689 16.93 -7.12 -11.56
N SER A 690 15.93 -6.71 -10.80
CA SER A 690 15.38 -5.35 -10.79
C SER A 690 15.74 -4.69 -9.47
N ASP A 691 16.42 -3.55 -9.55
CA ASP A 691 16.61 -2.64 -8.42
C ASP A 691 15.63 -1.47 -8.57
N ARG A 692 14.88 -1.16 -7.51
CA ARG A 692 13.83 -0.14 -7.53
C ARG A 692 14.16 1.08 -6.67
N VAL A 693 15.28 1.06 -5.95
CA VAL A 693 15.67 2.13 -5.02
C VAL A 693 17.07 2.63 -5.36
N SER A 694 17.23 3.92 -5.58
CA SER A 694 18.54 4.54 -5.84
C SER A 694 19.39 4.62 -4.56
N GLY A 695 20.72 4.57 -4.72
CA GLY A 695 21.69 4.83 -3.65
C GLY A 695 22.33 3.61 -3.03
N ASN A 696 21.85 2.40 -3.34
CA ASN A 696 22.48 1.15 -2.97
C ASN A 696 23.05 0.45 -4.21
N SER A 697 24.02 -0.41 -4.03
CA SER A 697 24.67 -1.11 -5.13
C SER A 697 24.85 -2.60 -4.84
N GLY A 698 25.01 -3.39 -5.89
CA GLY A 698 25.17 -4.81 -5.77
C GLY A 698 25.92 -5.49 -6.91
N VAL A 699 26.18 -6.78 -6.73
CA VAL A 699 26.86 -7.65 -7.69
C VAL A 699 26.17 -9.02 -7.71
N LEU A 700 25.73 -9.45 -8.89
CA LEU A 700 25.43 -10.88 -9.09
C LEU A 700 26.75 -11.64 -9.26
N LYS A 701 27.09 -12.44 -8.27
CA LYS A 701 28.33 -13.25 -8.27
C LYS A 701 28.19 -14.49 -9.13
N GLU A 702 27.14 -15.27 -8.86
CA GLU A 702 26.90 -16.56 -9.49
C GLU A 702 25.40 -16.83 -9.58
N TRP A 703 24.98 -17.50 -10.63
CA TRP A 703 23.65 -18.05 -10.71
C TRP A 703 23.62 -19.24 -11.66
N GLY A 704 22.59 -20.05 -11.56
CA GLY A 704 22.37 -21.10 -12.52
C GLY A 704 21.09 -21.88 -12.29
N VAL A 705 20.59 -22.48 -13.36
CA VAL A 705 19.51 -23.46 -13.34
C VAL A 705 20.09 -24.84 -13.67
N SER A 706 19.65 -25.86 -12.99
CA SER A 706 20.13 -27.23 -13.18
C SER A 706 19.11 -28.24 -12.67
N HIS A 707 19.25 -29.47 -13.09
CA HIS A 707 18.74 -30.61 -12.33
C HIS A 707 19.79 -31.08 -11.31
N PHE A 708 19.38 -31.86 -10.33
CA PHE A 708 20.22 -32.48 -9.33
C PHE A 708 19.78 -33.94 -9.07
N ALA A 709 20.73 -34.82 -8.82
CA ALA A 709 20.43 -36.24 -8.59
C ALA A 709 20.10 -36.54 -7.12
N GLN A 710 20.71 -35.81 -6.20
CA GLN A 710 20.59 -36.02 -4.76
C GLN A 710 20.94 -34.73 -3.98
N TYR A 711 20.59 -34.73 -2.71
CA TYR A 711 21.11 -33.75 -1.76
C TYR A 711 22.45 -34.21 -1.20
N GLN A 712 23.41 -33.31 -1.09
CA GLN A 712 24.67 -33.56 -0.38
C GLN A 712 24.59 -33.00 1.03
N CYS A 713 24.98 -33.80 2.00
CA CYS A 713 24.99 -33.42 3.41
C CYS A 713 26.40 -33.30 4.00
N SER A 714 27.44 -33.62 3.27
CA SER A 714 28.82 -33.35 3.68
C SER A 714 29.17 -31.88 3.42
N ALA A 715 29.91 -31.26 4.33
CA ALA A 715 30.49 -29.94 4.06
C ALA A 715 31.39 -30.05 2.80
N ASP A 716 31.18 -29.12 1.84
CA ASP A 716 32.00 -29.05 0.65
C ASP A 716 33.47 -28.81 1.06
N THR A 717 34.25 -29.89 1.17
CA THR A 717 35.69 -29.74 1.11
C THR A 717 35.98 -29.43 -0.37
N THR A 718 36.21 -28.16 -0.67
CA THR A 718 36.69 -27.67 -1.95
C THR A 718 37.66 -28.69 -2.53
N LYS A 719 37.28 -29.32 -3.65
CA LYS A 719 38.20 -30.01 -4.52
C LYS A 719 39.16 -28.98 -5.08
N GLU A 720 40.28 -28.71 -4.36
CA GLU A 720 41.42 -28.11 -5.01
C GLU A 720 41.78 -29.03 -6.20
N SER A 721 41.68 -28.50 -7.36
CA SER A 721 42.09 -29.17 -8.60
C SER A 721 43.53 -29.64 -8.39
N SER A 722 43.75 -30.95 -8.32
CA SER A 722 45.05 -31.54 -8.37
C SER A 722 45.70 -31.36 -9.74
N GLY A 723 46.30 -30.18 -9.94
CA GLY A 723 47.29 -29.93 -10.96
C GLY A 723 48.60 -30.43 -10.40
N GLY A 724 49.10 -31.55 -10.91
CA GLY A 724 50.38 -32.13 -10.50
C GLY A 724 51.55 -31.22 -10.78
N GLY A 725 52.38 -30.96 -9.78
CA GLY A 725 53.67 -30.26 -9.86
C GLY A 725 54.53 -30.56 -8.65
N SER A 726 55.56 -31.31 -8.87
CA SER A 726 56.55 -31.85 -7.95
C SER A 726 57.22 -30.86 -7.00
N GLY A 727 57.38 -31.26 -5.77
CA GLY A 727 58.63 -31.17 -5.02
C GLY A 727 58.95 -29.85 -4.30
N GLY A 728 58.99 -29.90 -2.97
CA GLY A 728 59.65 -28.89 -2.14
C GLY A 728 59.33 -29.09 -0.66
N SER A 729 60.16 -29.89 0.04
CA SER A 729 60.14 -30.03 1.49
C SER A 729 60.51 -28.73 2.17
N GLY A 730 59.59 -28.11 2.89
CA GLY A 730 59.79 -26.94 3.75
C GLY A 730 59.43 -27.27 5.20
N SER A 731 60.42 -27.12 6.04
CA SER A 731 60.49 -27.41 7.48
C SER A 731 59.44 -26.63 8.33
N PRO A 732 58.96 -27.19 9.47
CA PRO A 732 57.86 -26.62 10.28
C PRO A 732 58.23 -25.45 11.21
N TRP A 733 59.29 -24.70 10.93
CA TRP A 733 59.77 -23.64 11.83
C TRP A 733 59.40 -22.20 11.46
N THR A 734 58.63 -21.97 10.47
CA THR A 734 58.27 -20.60 10.03
C THR A 734 56.93 -20.07 10.57
N LEU A 735 56.20 -20.82 11.38
CA LEU A 735 54.90 -20.40 11.96
C LEU A 735 55.00 -19.80 13.38
N LEU A 736 56.21 -19.69 13.97
CA LEU A 736 56.42 -19.07 15.29
C LEU A 736 56.85 -17.58 15.24
N GLY A 737 57.07 -17.03 14.06
CA GLY A 737 57.56 -15.66 13.89
C GLY A 737 56.47 -14.57 13.78
N LEU A 738 55.25 -14.93 13.51
CA LEU A 738 54.15 -13.95 13.27
C LEU A 738 53.28 -13.69 14.49
N PHE A 739 53.40 -14.46 15.58
CA PHE A 739 52.62 -14.25 16.82
C PHE A 739 53.31 -13.34 17.85
N LEU A 740 54.54 -12.90 17.62
CA LEU A 740 55.28 -12.00 18.53
C LEU A 740 55.31 -10.52 18.09
N LEU A 741 54.78 -10.19 16.93
CA LEU A 741 54.74 -8.79 16.45
C LEU A 741 53.38 -8.08 16.69
N SER A 742 52.37 -8.76 17.17
CA SER A 742 51.07 -8.17 17.52
C SER A 742 50.92 -7.78 19.01
N MET A 743 51.87 -8.12 19.87
CA MET A 743 51.83 -7.79 21.32
C MET A 743 52.68 -6.58 21.75
N VAL A 744 53.35 -5.88 20.84
CA VAL A 744 54.21 -4.74 21.21
C VAL A 744 53.57 -3.38 20.83
N ARG A 745 52.33 -3.34 20.35
CA ARG A 745 51.69 -2.08 19.95
C ARG A 745 50.56 -1.57 20.88
N VAL A 746 50.38 -2.18 22.04
CA VAL A 746 49.35 -1.74 23.02
C VAL A 746 49.90 -1.05 24.28
N ILE A 747 51.22 -0.87 24.38
CA ILE A 747 51.78 -0.10 25.50
C ILE A 747 52.63 1.10 24.98
N ARG A 748 51.97 2.08 24.42
CA ARG A 748 52.44 3.50 24.33
C ARG A 748 51.35 4.38 23.74
N SER A 749 50.42 4.84 24.52
CA SER A 749 49.93 6.23 24.51
C SER A 749 49.06 6.44 25.75
N ARG A 750 49.70 7.01 26.74
CA ARG A 750 49.02 7.88 27.69
C ARG A 750 48.96 9.27 27.05
#